data_f13893b30b55d48ad626113b8ebf6dfa
#
_entry.id   f13893b30b55d48ad626113b8ebf6dfa
#
_cell.length_a   1.000
_cell.length_b   1.000
_cell.length_c   1.000
_cell.angle_alpha   90.00
_cell.angle_beta   90.00
_cell.angle_gamma   90.00
#
_symmetry.space_group_name_H-M   'P 1'
#
loop_
_entity.id
_entity.type
_entity.pdbx_description
1 polymer ?
#
loop_
_entity_poly.entity_id
_entity_poly.type
_entity_poly.pdbx_seq_one_letter_code
_entity_poly.pdbx_strand_id
1 'polypeptide(L)'
;METLIELVRSLADRGDAEALVSFKNDETRVMTYEELGGLAARVASGLAGRGVGRGDRVAVSAEPSIESVAAVLGVIGSGATVTPIDVQLTGRALEHALQAAGIGLAFTTAERAESLEAASESLELVVIDEEPGLDGLASESGELGEAEGAHEAVLFFTSGTTGMAKGVPLTHANITHQIDTLVASKLVGAEDRMLLPLPLHHVYPFVAAVLLPLALGMPVVMPGSLTGPDLVRALRDGEVTVIIAVPRLYQALLNGIVARVSSRGPLAVAWFRSAFGLSYAVRRTFGVRLGKVLLGPLHKEFGRSLDVVASGGAPLRSELAWRLETMGWRVAIGYGLTETSPILTLNPPGRARIGSVGRAIEQVELRLDEDAEGAGNGLGEVLAKGPNVFDGYLDNEEETRSAFTDGWFRTGDLGRFDSDGYLYLSGRASSLIVTEGGENVWPEEVEDTYEESDVIKEIGVFERDGRLLGVIVPSLPGVGDDETPEEAVRRAVEKLSKELPSYKRVNEYAVTRRALERTRLGKIRRHLLPERYDEAESEKEGARGPLPVEEMSDDDQRLLENDAAREVWKWFTEAYPDAPLTPDTSPRHDLGIDSLEWLSLTMELSERAGVMIAEDTISRVETIRNLLEAASEEAKEKEGEEGRSPLYDPESHLSERQRASLEPHSSFEAAMARGLAGFVRAMSRLFYSLEVEGLENLPDEPPYLIAPNHASFLDPFVLGAALGADRLRQVYWSAWVQAAFSNPLKRYVSRLAKTVPVDPHKAAISSLALGAAVLMRDQALVWFPEGGRSWSGRLKEFKAGVGMLLEAHPVPVVPVIISGTYEAWPPDQALPHPHPVQVRFGEPLDPEKLDSEGEGDSAGKRITSALRRRMLEMADGEGAGEE
;
A
#
# COMPACT_ATOMS: atom_id res chain seq x y z
N MET A 1 31.54 -22.65 -3.03
CA MET A 1 31.25 -22.53 -1.58
C MET A 1 30.59 -23.83 -1.12
N GLU A 2 31.20 -24.54 -0.12
CA GLU A 2 30.63 -25.83 0.32
C GLU A 2 29.55 -25.68 1.39
N THR A 3 29.67 -24.66 2.25
CA THR A 3 28.72 -24.39 3.33
C THR A 3 28.39 -22.89 3.46
N LEU A 4 27.23 -22.56 4.04
CA LEU A 4 26.87 -21.18 4.37
C LEU A 4 27.74 -20.58 5.49
N ILE A 5 28.43 -21.43 6.29
CA ILE A 5 29.39 -20.94 7.29
C ILE A 5 30.60 -20.26 6.61
N GLU A 6 31.00 -20.74 5.43
CA GLU A 6 32.03 -20.05 4.63
C GLU A 6 31.59 -18.67 4.17
N LEU A 7 30.31 -18.50 3.83
CA LEU A 7 29.75 -17.18 3.56
C LEU A 7 29.90 -16.27 4.80
N VAL A 8 29.42 -16.70 5.96
CA VAL A 8 29.52 -15.92 7.20
C VAL A 8 30.97 -15.55 7.50
N ARG A 9 31.91 -16.50 7.35
CA ARG A 9 33.34 -16.28 7.57
C ARG A 9 33.91 -15.21 6.62
N SER A 10 33.46 -15.17 5.39
CA SER A 10 33.97 -14.22 4.36
C SER A 10 33.42 -12.81 4.47
N LEU A 11 32.39 -12.58 5.28
CA LEU A 11 31.74 -11.25 5.34
C LEU A 11 32.72 -10.17 5.80
N ALA A 12 33.42 -10.41 6.92
CA ALA A 12 34.32 -9.41 7.50
C ALA A 12 35.51 -9.05 6.57
N ASP A 13 35.91 -9.94 5.66
CA ASP A 13 36.99 -9.70 4.70
C ASP A 13 36.68 -8.54 3.72
N ARG A 14 35.41 -8.10 3.65
CA ARG A 14 34.98 -7.00 2.79
C ARG A 14 35.10 -5.62 3.46
N GLY A 15 35.52 -5.56 4.73
CA GLY A 15 35.82 -4.33 5.48
C GLY A 15 34.61 -3.39 5.59
N ASP A 16 34.90 -2.10 5.37
CA ASP A 16 33.94 -0.98 5.55
C ASP A 16 32.86 -0.86 4.45
N ALA A 17 32.79 -1.81 3.50
CA ALA A 17 31.73 -1.78 2.50
C ALA A 17 30.34 -1.93 3.16
N GLU A 18 29.37 -1.21 2.66
CA GLU A 18 27.98 -1.32 3.15
C GLU A 18 27.43 -2.74 2.91
N ALA A 19 26.92 -3.37 3.96
CA ALA A 19 26.27 -4.68 3.89
C ALA A 19 24.75 -4.55 4.00
N LEU A 20 24.27 -3.86 5.02
CA LEU A 20 22.85 -3.67 5.31
C LEU A 20 22.55 -2.18 5.44
N VAL A 21 21.47 -1.74 4.79
CA VAL A 21 20.96 -0.35 4.88
C VAL A 21 19.48 -0.41 5.24
N SER A 22 19.11 0.17 6.37
CA SER A 22 17.73 0.17 6.86
C SER A 22 17.17 1.60 6.93
N PHE A 23 15.94 1.76 6.41
CA PHE A 23 15.18 3.00 6.48
C PHE A 23 13.99 2.79 7.43
N LYS A 24 14.14 3.15 8.71
CA LYS A 24 13.07 3.00 9.71
C LYS A 24 12.90 4.32 10.48
N ASN A 25 11.67 4.73 10.77
CA ASN A 25 11.35 5.92 11.60
C ASN A 25 12.11 7.19 11.17
N ASP A 26 12.13 7.48 9.86
CA ASP A 26 12.89 8.59 9.25
C ASP A 26 14.41 8.54 9.44
N GLU A 27 14.94 7.53 10.10
CA GLU A 27 16.37 7.30 10.26
C GLU A 27 16.89 6.36 9.18
N THR A 28 18.16 6.53 8.82
CA THR A 28 18.90 5.61 7.97
C THR A 28 20.02 5.00 8.80
N ARG A 29 19.97 3.68 8.97
CA ARG A 29 21.05 2.93 9.64
C ARG A 29 21.80 2.12 8.60
N VAL A 30 23.11 2.15 8.69
CA VAL A 30 24.00 1.38 7.82
C VAL A 30 24.86 0.49 8.71
N MET A 31 25.02 -0.77 8.32
CA MET A 31 25.94 -1.73 8.90
C MET A 31 26.90 -2.18 7.82
N THR A 32 28.19 -2.11 8.08
CA THR A 32 29.25 -2.57 7.18
C THR A 32 29.39 -4.08 7.17
N TYR A 33 30.09 -4.61 6.19
CA TYR A 33 30.38 -6.04 6.12
C TYR A 33 31.24 -6.52 7.29
N GLU A 34 32.21 -5.69 7.75
CA GLU A 34 33.04 -6.01 8.93
C GLU A 34 32.19 -6.07 10.19
N GLU A 35 31.31 -5.08 10.40
CA GLU A 35 30.39 -5.05 11.55
C GLU A 35 29.42 -6.23 11.54
N LEU A 36 28.82 -6.53 10.37
CA LEU A 36 27.87 -7.64 10.23
C LEU A 36 28.56 -8.99 10.46
N GLY A 37 29.70 -9.20 9.83
CA GLY A 37 30.48 -10.44 9.99
C GLY A 37 30.96 -10.63 11.44
N GLY A 38 31.42 -9.55 12.05
CA GLY A 38 31.84 -9.54 13.45
C GLY A 38 30.69 -9.83 14.43
N LEU A 39 29.52 -9.22 14.21
CA LEU A 39 28.32 -9.48 15.02
C LEU A 39 27.83 -10.91 14.85
N ALA A 40 27.72 -11.39 13.61
CA ALA A 40 27.30 -12.77 13.32
C ALA A 40 28.22 -13.81 13.96
N ALA A 41 29.55 -13.59 13.91
CA ALA A 41 30.53 -14.47 14.56
C ALA A 41 30.41 -14.45 16.10
N ARG A 42 30.19 -13.29 16.72
CA ARG A 42 29.97 -13.19 18.17
C ARG A 42 28.65 -13.86 18.59
N VAL A 43 27.58 -13.71 17.82
CA VAL A 43 26.29 -14.40 18.06
C VAL A 43 26.47 -15.92 17.93
N ALA A 44 27.15 -16.38 16.88
CA ALA A 44 27.45 -17.81 16.68
C ALA A 44 28.19 -18.40 17.86
N SER A 45 29.23 -17.72 18.33
CA SER A 45 30.02 -18.13 19.50
C SER A 45 29.21 -18.11 20.80
N GLY A 46 28.32 -17.14 20.96
CA GLY A 46 27.37 -17.05 22.08
C GLY A 46 26.36 -18.21 22.10
N LEU A 47 25.85 -18.62 20.93
CA LEU A 47 25.01 -19.79 20.79
C LEU A 47 25.79 -21.08 21.16
N ALA A 48 27.01 -21.23 20.65
CA ALA A 48 27.89 -22.37 21.02
C ALA A 48 28.17 -22.44 22.53
N GLY A 49 28.37 -21.27 23.18
CA GLY A 49 28.51 -21.17 24.62
C GLY A 49 27.30 -21.65 25.43
N ARG A 50 26.12 -21.68 24.82
CA ARG A 50 24.85 -22.22 25.36
C ARG A 50 24.62 -23.68 24.95
N GLY A 51 25.54 -24.28 24.24
CA GLY A 51 25.45 -25.65 23.74
C GLY A 51 24.60 -25.80 22.47
N VAL A 52 24.30 -24.69 21.81
CA VAL A 52 23.55 -24.67 20.52
C VAL A 52 24.54 -24.74 19.37
N GLY A 53 24.39 -25.73 18.50
CA GLY A 53 25.26 -25.96 17.37
C GLY A 53 24.66 -26.95 16.38
N ARG A 54 25.50 -27.71 15.74
CA ARG A 54 25.13 -28.71 14.73
C ARG A 54 24.07 -29.69 15.24
N GLY A 55 22.95 -29.80 14.53
CA GLY A 55 21.80 -30.65 14.86
C GLY A 55 20.72 -29.94 15.68
N ASP A 56 20.99 -28.76 16.21
CA ASP A 56 19.99 -27.96 16.89
C ASP A 56 19.31 -27.03 15.88
N ARG A 57 18.05 -26.66 16.17
CA ARG A 57 17.26 -25.72 15.37
C ARG A 57 16.92 -24.49 16.21
N VAL A 58 17.13 -23.33 15.60
CA VAL A 58 16.87 -22.02 16.24
C VAL A 58 15.88 -21.24 15.40
N ALA A 59 14.78 -20.81 16.01
CA ALA A 59 13.80 -19.98 15.32
C ALA A 59 14.27 -18.53 15.18
N VAL A 60 13.87 -17.89 14.08
CA VAL A 60 13.92 -16.43 13.89
C VAL A 60 12.52 -15.96 13.48
N SER A 61 11.81 -15.30 14.40
CA SER A 61 10.46 -14.78 14.19
C SER A 61 10.46 -13.27 14.32
N ALA A 62 10.89 -12.60 13.26
CA ALA A 62 11.01 -11.14 13.19
C ALA A 62 10.83 -10.66 11.73
N GLU A 63 10.36 -9.41 11.60
CA GLU A 63 10.37 -8.73 10.28
C GLU A 63 11.83 -8.45 9.85
N PRO A 64 12.07 -8.27 8.52
CA PRO A 64 13.40 -7.95 8.02
C PRO A 64 13.98 -6.70 8.69
N SER A 65 15.09 -6.86 9.36
CA SER A 65 15.86 -5.80 10.03
C SER A 65 17.35 -6.16 10.03
N ILE A 66 18.20 -5.22 10.38
CA ILE A 66 19.62 -5.44 10.56
C ILE A 66 19.85 -6.57 11.59
N GLU A 67 19.10 -6.52 12.69
CA GLU A 67 19.19 -7.46 13.80
C GLU A 67 18.73 -8.87 13.38
N SER A 68 17.61 -8.97 12.63
CA SER A 68 17.11 -10.28 12.18
C SER A 68 18.02 -10.95 11.17
N VAL A 69 18.64 -10.19 10.26
CA VAL A 69 19.65 -10.72 9.33
C VAL A 69 20.91 -11.15 10.08
N ALA A 70 21.38 -10.37 11.05
CA ALA A 70 22.52 -10.74 11.87
C ALA A 70 22.26 -12.01 12.73
N ALA A 71 21.02 -12.15 13.26
CA ALA A 71 20.60 -13.35 13.98
C ALA A 71 20.63 -14.59 13.07
N VAL A 72 20.04 -14.49 11.86
CA VAL A 72 20.06 -15.56 10.85
C VAL A 72 21.51 -15.99 10.56
N LEU A 73 22.40 -15.04 10.29
CA LEU A 73 23.81 -15.32 10.00
C LEU A 73 24.55 -15.91 11.22
N GLY A 74 24.22 -15.46 12.43
CA GLY A 74 24.75 -15.99 13.67
C GLY A 74 24.35 -17.45 13.91
N VAL A 75 23.09 -17.80 13.66
CA VAL A 75 22.62 -19.19 13.71
C VAL A 75 23.34 -20.05 12.68
N ILE A 76 23.40 -19.61 11.42
CA ILE A 76 24.18 -20.31 10.38
C ILE A 76 25.64 -20.45 10.80
N GLY A 77 26.23 -19.37 11.33
CA GLY A 77 27.61 -19.37 11.77
C GLY A 77 27.92 -20.31 12.92
N SER A 78 26.94 -20.66 13.77
CA SER A 78 27.08 -21.63 14.86
C SER A 78 27.07 -23.11 14.38
N GLY A 79 26.65 -23.33 13.13
CA GLY A 79 26.41 -24.67 12.57
C GLY A 79 25.02 -25.24 12.90
N ALA A 80 24.19 -24.47 13.60
CA ALA A 80 22.78 -24.80 13.84
C ALA A 80 21.91 -24.51 12.63
N THR A 81 20.73 -25.13 12.56
CA THR A 81 19.71 -24.90 11.54
C THR A 81 18.89 -23.67 11.89
N VAL A 82 18.83 -22.69 11.00
CA VAL A 82 17.90 -21.56 11.16
C VAL A 82 16.50 -21.96 10.72
N THR A 83 15.50 -21.61 11.52
CA THR A 83 14.08 -21.86 11.24
C THR A 83 13.33 -20.53 11.21
N PRO A 84 13.23 -19.88 10.05
CA PRO A 84 12.48 -18.64 9.93
C PRO A 84 10.98 -18.90 10.10
N ILE A 85 10.36 -18.28 11.11
CA ILE A 85 8.94 -18.43 11.44
C ILE A 85 8.18 -17.17 11.01
N ASP A 86 7.04 -17.37 10.34
CA ASP A 86 6.14 -16.26 9.96
C ASP A 86 5.64 -15.54 11.23
N VAL A 87 5.86 -14.24 11.28
CA VAL A 87 5.40 -13.39 12.41
C VAL A 87 3.88 -13.34 12.55
N GLN A 88 3.12 -13.73 11.54
CA GLN A 88 1.65 -13.81 11.58
C GLN A 88 1.12 -15.15 12.11
N LEU A 89 1.98 -16.16 12.27
CA LEU A 89 1.56 -17.42 12.86
C LEU A 89 1.24 -17.22 14.34
N THR A 90 0.05 -17.62 14.74
CA THR A 90 -0.44 -17.55 16.13
C THR A 90 -1.08 -18.86 16.55
N GLY A 91 -1.33 -19.01 17.86
CA GLY A 91 -2.05 -20.13 18.44
C GLY A 91 -1.52 -21.49 17.99
N ARG A 92 -2.42 -22.42 17.66
CA ARG A 92 -2.08 -23.80 17.32
C ARG A 92 -1.12 -23.97 16.15
N ALA A 93 -1.15 -23.06 15.17
CA ALA A 93 -0.26 -23.14 14.01
C ALA A 93 1.19 -22.82 14.40
N LEU A 94 1.39 -21.83 15.26
CA LEU A 94 2.70 -21.48 15.82
C LEU A 94 3.22 -22.61 16.74
N GLU A 95 2.39 -23.08 17.64
CA GLU A 95 2.70 -24.20 18.54
C GLU A 95 3.16 -25.43 17.75
N HIS A 96 2.40 -25.81 16.71
CA HIS A 96 2.77 -26.92 15.82
C HIS A 96 4.13 -26.71 15.14
N ALA A 97 4.40 -25.52 14.60
CA ALA A 97 5.65 -25.25 13.93
C ALA A 97 6.84 -25.34 14.90
N LEU A 98 6.73 -24.79 16.11
CA LEU A 98 7.76 -24.87 17.14
C LEU A 98 8.02 -26.30 17.62
N GLN A 99 6.95 -27.07 17.86
CA GLN A 99 7.05 -28.46 18.30
C GLN A 99 7.60 -29.36 17.22
N ALA A 100 7.09 -29.28 15.98
CA ALA A 100 7.55 -30.10 14.87
C ALA A 100 9.04 -29.85 14.54
N ALA A 101 9.51 -28.61 14.70
CA ALA A 101 10.92 -28.28 14.51
C ALA A 101 11.78 -28.59 15.73
N GLY A 102 11.20 -28.86 16.91
CA GLY A 102 11.94 -29.07 18.17
C GLY A 102 12.70 -27.83 18.62
N ILE A 103 12.11 -26.65 18.49
CA ILE A 103 12.76 -25.37 18.79
C ILE A 103 12.85 -25.17 20.31
N GLY A 104 14.08 -24.95 20.79
CA GLY A 104 14.37 -24.60 22.19
C GLY A 104 14.76 -23.14 22.41
N LEU A 105 15.18 -22.42 21.33
CA LEU A 105 15.60 -21.03 21.37
C LEU A 105 15.05 -20.29 20.15
N ALA A 106 14.55 -19.05 20.37
CA ALA A 106 14.05 -18.19 19.32
C ALA A 106 14.56 -16.75 19.44
N PHE A 107 15.00 -16.18 18.31
CA PHE A 107 15.19 -14.75 18.15
C PHE A 107 13.86 -14.11 17.74
N THR A 108 13.47 -13.04 18.43
CA THR A 108 12.16 -12.40 18.20
C THR A 108 12.20 -10.90 18.50
N THR A 109 11.12 -10.20 18.19
CA THR A 109 10.89 -8.82 18.61
C THR A 109 10.05 -8.77 19.89
N ALA A 110 10.12 -7.65 20.62
CA ALA A 110 9.32 -7.42 21.83
C ALA A 110 7.81 -7.60 21.56
N GLU A 111 7.32 -7.05 20.45
CA GLU A 111 5.93 -7.19 19.99
C GLU A 111 5.49 -8.65 19.82
N ARG A 112 6.41 -9.53 19.45
CA ARG A 112 6.14 -10.93 19.12
C ARG A 112 6.36 -11.89 20.30
N ALA A 113 7.11 -11.45 21.31
CA ALA A 113 7.55 -12.30 22.43
C ALA A 113 6.41 -12.98 23.16
N GLU A 114 5.34 -12.26 23.51
CA GLU A 114 4.16 -12.79 24.21
C GLU A 114 3.51 -13.95 23.44
N SER A 115 3.38 -13.83 22.12
CA SER A 115 2.79 -14.89 21.29
C SER A 115 3.64 -16.18 21.26
N LEU A 116 4.98 -16.04 21.31
CA LEU A 116 5.89 -17.17 21.34
C LEU A 116 5.93 -17.84 22.72
N GLU A 117 5.91 -17.07 23.80
CA GLU A 117 5.81 -17.56 25.17
C GLU A 117 4.50 -18.33 25.39
N ALA A 118 3.39 -17.81 24.87
CA ALA A 118 2.10 -18.49 24.93
C ALA A 118 2.07 -19.81 24.14
N ALA A 119 2.85 -19.91 23.05
CA ALA A 119 2.93 -21.13 22.22
C ALA A 119 3.86 -22.19 22.81
N SER A 120 4.86 -21.81 23.63
CA SER A 120 5.79 -22.75 24.28
C SER A 120 6.43 -22.15 25.53
N GLU A 121 6.01 -22.61 26.72
CA GLU A 121 6.55 -22.17 28.02
C GLU A 121 8.05 -22.50 28.22
N SER A 122 8.59 -23.45 27.46
CA SER A 122 9.99 -23.88 27.58
C SER A 122 10.91 -23.17 26.57
N LEU A 123 10.38 -22.29 25.74
CA LEU A 123 11.13 -21.60 24.70
C LEU A 123 11.98 -20.46 25.28
N GLU A 124 13.29 -20.53 25.08
CA GLU A 124 14.18 -19.41 25.42
C GLU A 124 14.06 -18.31 24.34
N LEU A 125 13.74 -17.09 24.76
CA LEU A 125 13.62 -15.95 23.84
C LEU A 125 14.83 -15.02 23.93
N VAL A 126 15.30 -14.58 22.77
CA VAL A 126 16.26 -13.48 22.63
C VAL A 126 15.53 -12.37 21.87
N VAL A 127 15.16 -11.30 22.60
CA VAL A 127 14.50 -10.13 22.02
C VAL A 127 15.56 -9.27 21.33
N ILE A 128 15.45 -9.08 20.00
CA ILE A 128 16.52 -8.48 19.18
C ILE A 128 16.37 -6.97 18.98
N ASP A 129 15.23 -6.40 19.24
CA ASP A 129 14.91 -4.97 19.04
C ASP A 129 14.91 -4.14 20.34
N GLU A 130 15.23 -4.76 21.47
CA GLU A 130 15.42 -4.11 22.78
C GLU A 130 16.80 -4.43 23.34
N GLU A 131 17.37 -3.56 24.15
CA GLU A 131 18.63 -3.83 24.83
C GLU A 131 18.48 -4.94 25.90
N PRO A 132 19.38 -5.90 26.01
CA PRO A 132 20.70 -5.95 25.38
C PRO A 132 20.71 -6.53 23.96
N GLY A 133 19.56 -6.98 23.40
CA GLY A 133 19.45 -7.50 22.03
C GLY A 133 20.43 -8.64 21.74
N LEU A 134 20.99 -8.64 20.54
CA LEU A 134 22.01 -9.61 20.14
C LEU A 134 23.31 -9.53 20.94
N ASP A 135 23.66 -8.34 21.46
CA ASP A 135 24.87 -8.17 22.26
C ASP A 135 24.78 -8.90 23.62
N GLY A 136 23.58 -9.10 24.15
CA GLY A 136 23.37 -9.92 25.36
C GLY A 136 23.70 -11.40 25.20
N LEU A 137 23.65 -11.88 23.98
CA LEU A 137 24.00 -13.24 23.60
C LEU A 137 25.47 -13.33 23.14
N ALA A 138 25.99 -12.27 22.51
CA ALA A 138 27.26 -12.25 21.82
C ALA A 138 28.45 -12.61 22.73
N SER A 139 29.33 -13.47 22.27
CA SER A 139 30.57 -13.85 22.93
C SER A 139 31.78 -13.16 22.31
N GLU A 140 32.76 -12.77 23.11
CA GLU A 140 34.00 -12.13 22.61
C GLU A 140 34.87 -13.05 21.72
N SER A 141 34.71 -14.38 21.81
CA SER A 141 35.59 -15.32 21.07
C SER A 141 35.41 -15.24 19.56
N GLY A 142 34.17 -14.99 19.08
CA GLY A 142 33.87 -14.89 17.65
C GLY A 142 34.15 -16.13 16.84
N GLU A 143 34.26 -17.31 17.46
CA GLU A 143 34.51 -18.59 16.77
C GLU A 143 33.23 -19.10 16.07
N LEU A 144 33.39 -19.51 14.81
CA LEU A 144 32.32 -20.12 14.02
C LEU A 144 32.31 -21.64 14.21
N GLY A 145 31.12 -22.23 14.14
CA GLY A 145 30.94 -23.69 14.13
C GLY A 145 31.42 -24.35 12.86
N GLU A 146 31.17 -25.65 12.76
CA GLU A 146 31.51 -26.46 11.61
C GLU A 146 30.25 -27.17 11.05
N ALA A 147 30.16 -27.26 9.75
CA ALA A 147 29.15 -28.04 9.05
C ALA A 147 29.72 -28.63 7.76
N GLU A 148 29.08 -29.66 7.24
CA GLU A 148 29.30 -30.22 5.92
C GLU A 148 28.14 -29.86 4.98
N GLY A 149 28.35 -29.94 3.68
CA GLY A 149 27.33 -29.61 2.68
C GLY A 149 26.02 -30.37 2.84
N ALA A 150 26.05 -31.60 3.33
CA ALA A 150 24.87 -32.46 3.55
C ALA A 150 24.09 -32.15 4.83
N HIS A 151 24.63 -31.29 5.74
CA HIS A 151 23.92 -30.93 6.95
C HIS A 151 22.78 -29.94 6.66
N GLU A 152 21.70 -30.04 7.45
CA GLU A 152 20.57 -29.08 7.40
C GLU A 152 21.06 -27.68 7.78
N ALA A 153 20.78 -26.72 6.94
CA ALA A 153 21.13 -25.32 7.15
C ALA A 153 19.91 -24.46 7.51
N VAL A 154 18.79 -24.73 6.84
CA VAL A 154 17.55 -23.97 7.02
C VAL A 154 16.36 -24.92 6.99
N LEU A 155 15.41 -24.72 7.89
CA LEU A 155 14.12 -25.40 7.90
C LEU A 155 13.01 -24.39 7.60
N PHE A 156 12.35 -24.52 6.46
CA PHE A 156 11.18 -23.71 6.13
C PHE A 156 9.87 -24.45 6.39
N PHE A 157 8.82 -23.70 6.72
CA PHE A 157 7.48 -24.23 6.80
C PHE A 157 6.63 -23.74 5.62
N THR A 158 5.97 -24.68 4.92
CA THR A 158 5.05 -24.36 3.82
C THR A 158 3.62 -24.70 4.21
N SER A 159 2.67 -23.91 3.70
CA SER A 159 1.25 -24.21 3.89
C SER A 159 0.87 -25.46 3.10
N GLY A 160 0.66 -26.56 3.79
CA GLY A 160 0.18 -27.80 3.18
C GLY A 160 -1.28 -27.69 2.69
N THR A 161 -1.64 -28.52 1.72
CA THR A 161 -3.04 -28.65 1.25
C THR A 161 -3.99 -29.18 2.35
N THR A 162 -3.45 -29.82 3.40
CA THR A 162 -4.18 -30.38 4.55
C THR A 162 -4.36 -29.39 5.70
N GLY A 163 -3.93 -28.14 5.56
CA GLY A 163 -4.08 -27.07 6.56
C GLY A 163 -2.96 -27.00 7.62
N MET A 164 -2.16 -28.03 7.82
CA MET A 164 -0.99 -28.01 8.72
C MET A 164 0.29 -27.74 7.93
N ALA A 165 1.15 -26.86 8.44
CA ALA A 165 2.40 -26.50 7.78
C ALA A 165 3.38 -27.70 7.74
N LYS A 166 3.99 -27.94 6.57
CA LYS A 166 4.99 -29.00 6.37
C LYS A 166 6.39 -28.42 6.49
N GLY A 167 7.26 -29.07 7.24
CA GLY A 167 8.67 -28.71 7.34
C GLY A 167 9.47 -29.17 6.10
N VAL A 168 10.20 -28.24 5.49
CA VAL A 168 11.08 -28.45 4.34
C VAL A 168 12.51 -28.18 4.78
N PRO A 169 13.28 -29.21 5.15
CA PRO A 169 14.69 -29.07 5.51
C PRO A 169 15.53 -28.89 4.23
N LEU A 170 16.35 -27.85 4.22
CA LEU A 170 17.31 -27.58 3.14
C LEU A 170 18.73 -27.67 3.69
N THR A 171 19.56 -28.39 2.98
CA THR A 171 20.97 -28.57 3.34
C THR A 171 21.82 -27.35 2.93
N HIS A 172 23.01 -27.22 3.50
CA HIS A 172 23.98 -26.24 3.03
C HIS A 172 24.24 -26.39 1.53
N ALA A 173 24.39 -27.62 1.03
CA ALA A 173 24.65 -27.91 -0.39
C ALA A 173 23.49 -27.45 -1.29
N ASN A 174 22.23 -27.64 -0.88
CA ASN A 174 21.09 -27.18 -1.67
C ASN A 174 21.13 -25.64 -1.89
N ILE A 175 21.42 -24.89 -0.82
CA ILE A 175 21.40 -23.42 -0.87
C ILE A 175 22.65 -22.85 -1.53
N THR A 176 23.83 -23.42 -1.23
CA THR A 176 25.10 -22.96 -1.85
C THR A 176 25.10 -23.20 -3.35
N HIS A 177 24.53 -24.33 -3.83
CA HIS A 177 24.33 -24.57 -5.26
C HIS A 177 23.46 -23.45 -5.92
N GLN A 178 22.40 -23.03 -5.26
CA GLN A 178 21.57 -21.93 -5.76
C GLN A 178 22.34 -20.62 -5.85
N ILE A 179 23.09 -20.27 -4.80
CA ILE A 179 23.91 -19.06 -4.78
C ILE A 179 24.94 -19.11 -5.90
N ASP A 180 25.68 -20.20 -6.03
CA ASP A 180 26.73 -20.38 -7.06
C ASP A 180 26.13 -20.26 -8.48
N THR A 181 24.97 -20.88 -8.71
CA THR A 181 24.25 -20.79 -10.00
C THR A 181 23.79 -19.37 -10.31
N LEU A 182 23.24 -18.66 -9.32
CA LEU A 182 22.83 -17.27 -9.50
C LEU A 182 24.01 -16.33 -9.72
N VAL A 183 25.13 -16.53 -9.03
CA VAL A 183 26.38 -15.81 -9.27
C VAL A 183 26.87 -16.06 -10.69
N ALA A 184 26.88 -17.33 -11.15
CA ALA A 184 27.29 -17.70 -12.49
C ALA A 184 26.39 -17.10 -13.59
N SER A 185 25.11 -16.85 -13.29
CA SER A 185 24.16 -16.23 -14.22
C SER A 185 24.52 -14.79 -14.61
N LYS A 186 25.32 -14.11 -13.78
CA LYS A 186 25.69 -12.69 -13.92
C LYS A 186 24.47 -11.75 -14.09
N LEU A 187 23.37 -12.12 -13.46
CA LEU A 187 22.15 -11.32 -13.47
C LEU A 187 22.36 -10.02 -12.70
N VAL A 188 23.09 -10.10 -11.61
CA VAL A 188 23.46 -9.01 -10.70
C VAL A 188 24.95 -9.12 -10.34
N GLY A 189 25.56 -8.06 -9.85
CA GLY A 189 26.97 -7.99 -9.49
C GLY A 189 27.23 -7.19 -8.22
N ALA A 190 28.47 -7.13 -7.77
CA ALA A 190 28.85 -6.43 -6.54
C ALA A 190 28.54 -4.91 -6.56
N GLU A 191 28.41 -4.34 -7.73
CA GLU A 191 28.03 -2.92 -7.92
C GLU A 191 26.54 -2.64 -7.75
N ASP A 192 25.72 -3.70 -7.67
CA ASP A 192 24.29 -3.59 -7.50
C ASP A 192 23.90 -3.41 -6.03
N ARG A 193 22.67 -2.97 -5.80
CA ARG A 193 22.07 -2.74 -4.48
C ARG A 193 20.69 -3.39 -4.46
N MET A 194 20.50 -4.35 -3.57
CA MET A 194 19.31 -5.19 -3.51
C MET A 194 18.26 -4.62 -2.57
N LEU A 195 17.02 -4.44 -3.01
CA LEU A 195 15.91 -4.18 -2.11
C LEU A 195 15.35 -5.50 -1.54
N LEU A 196 15.18 -5.55 -0.23
CA LEU A 196 14.53 -6.64 0.52
C LEU A 196 13.15 -6.20 1.01
N PRO A 197 12.07 -6.33 0.19
CA PRO A 197 10.70 -5.95 0.57
C PRO A 197 9.88 -7.14 1.07
N LEU A 198 10.43 -8.35 1.07
CA LEU A 198 9.71 -9.58 1.38
C LEU A 198 10.22 -10.20 2.69
N PRO A 199 9.37 -10.91 3.45
CA PRO A 199 9.74 -11.50 4.72
C PRO A 199 10.68 -12.72 4.58
N LEU A 200 11.55 -12.93 5.57
CA LEU A 200 12.61 -13.95 5.55
C LEU A 200 12.11 -15.38 5.77
N HIS A 201 10.89 -15.60 6.22
CA HIS A 201 10.33 -16.95 6.38
C HIS A 201 9.97 -17.63 5.05
N HIS A 202 10.19 -16.94 3.92
CA HIS A 202 10.11 -17.53 2.59
C HIS A 202 11.51 -17.75 2.01
N VAL A 203 11.73 -18.91 1.41
CA VAL A 203 13.03 -19.30 0.82
C VAL A 203 13.48 -18.32 -0.29
N TYR A 204 12.54 -17.76 -1.05
CA TYR A 204 12.85 -16.86 -2.17
C TYR A 204 13.58 -15.58 -1.72
N PRO A 205 13.03 -14.72 -0.83
CA PRO A 205 13.78 -13.58 -0.31
C PRO A 205 14.98 -13.97 0.54
N PHE A 206 14.89 -15.05 1.30
CA PHE A 206 15.98 -15.52 2.14
C PHE A 206 17.25 -15.80 1.31
N VAL A 207 17.12 -16.57 0.24
CA VAL A 207 18.26 -16.93 -0.62
C VAL A 207 18.60 -15.80 -1.58
N ALA A 208 17.62 -15.28 -2.34
CA ALA A 208 17.89 -14.38 -3.45
C ALA A 208 18.01 -12.90 -3.05
N ALA A 209 17.44 -12.47 -1.91
CA ALA A 209 17.53 -11.07 -1.46
C ALA A 209 18.44 -10.86 -0.23
N VAL A 210 18.91 -11.93 0.43
CA VAL A 210 19.86 -11.83 1.54
C VAL A 210 21.15 -12.60 1.24
N LEU A 211 21.10 -13.93 1.12
CA LEU A 211 22.33 -14.73 1.01
C LEU A 211 23.10 -14.44 -0.28
N LEU A 212 22.43 -14.35 -1.42
CA LEU A 212 23.06 -14.04 -2.70
C LEU A 212 23.72 -12.64 -2.72
N PRO A 213 23.03 -11.55 -2.33
CA PRO A 213 23.68 -10.24 -2.23
C PRO A 213 24.89 -10.24 -1.33
N LEU A 214 24.80 -10.83 -0.15
CA LEU A 214 25.90 -10.92 0.80
C LEU A 214 27.07 -11.74 0.23
N ALA A 215 26.80 -12.81 -0.51
CA ALA A 215 27.83 -13.58 -1.20
C ALA A 215 28.55 -12.76 -2.28
N LEU A 216 27.85 -11.89 -2.99
CA LEU A 216 28.39 -11.01 -4.03
C LEU A 216 29.08 -9.75 -3.47
N GLY A 217 28.81 -9.36 -2.24
CA GLY A 217 29.27 -8.09 -1.68
C GLY A 217 28.36 -6.90 -2.01
N MET A 218 27.10 -7.19 -2.33
CA MET A 218 26.07 -6.18 -2.60
C MET A 218 25.44 -5.69 -1.29
N PRO A 219 25.15 -4.40 -1.13
CA PRO A 219 24.31 -3.92 -0.03
C PRO A 219 22.87 -4.43 -0.15
N VAL A 220 22.29 -4.82 0.98
CA VAL A 220 20.86 -5.15 1.11
C VAL A 220 20.14 -3.96 1.73
N VAL A 221 19.18 -3.41 1.03
CA VAL A 221 18.39 -2.23 1.42
C VAL A 221 17.03 -2.68 1.93
N MET A 222 16.69 -2.30 3.14
CA MET A 222 15.42 -2.65 3.79
C MET A 222 14.56 -1.38 3.93
N PRO A 223 13.34 -1.35 3.36
CA PRO A 223 12.40 -0.25 3.56
C PRO A 223 11.88 -0.28 5.01
N GLY A 224 11.50 0.89 5.55
CA GLY A 224 10.89 0.99 6.87
C GLY A 224 9.52 0.33 6.95
N SER A 225 8.78 0.38 5.85
CA SER A 225 7.52 -0.33 5.65
C SER A 225 7.27 -0.55 4.14
N LEU A 226 6.23 -1.32 3.80
CA LEU A 226 5.82 -1.51 2.41
C LEU A 226 4.83 -0.42 1.92
N THR A 227 4.67 0.67 2.67
CA THR A 227 3.89 1.82 2.20
C THR A 227 4.55 2.49 1.00
N GLY A 228 3.76 3.10 0.13
CA GLY A 228 4.30 3.76 -1.07
C GLY A 228 5.42 4.77 -0.78
N PRO A 229 5.28 5.67 0.22
CA PRO A 229 6.33 6.64 0.56
C PRO A 229 7.64 5.99 1.03
N ASP A 230 7.58 4.99 1.91
CA ASP A 230 8.77 4.32 2.45
C ASP A 230 9.48 3.49 1.39
N LEU A 231 8.70 2.79 0.55
CA LEU A 231 9.25 2.04 -0.56
C LEU A 231 9.96 2.97 -1.55
N VAL A 232 9.36 4.10 -1.91
CA VAL A 232 9.98 5.10 -2.80
C VAL A 232 11.22 5.72 -2.16
N ARG A 233 11.21 5.98 -0.85
CA ARG A 233 12.37 6.47 -0.11
C ARG A 233 13.52 5.46 -0.18
N ALA A 234 13.26 4.19 0.12
CA ALA A 234 14.27 3.14 0.06
C ALA A 234 14.84 2.96 -1.35
N LEU A 235 13.98 2.99 -2.39
CA LEU A 235 14.40 2.91 -3.79
C LEU A 235 15.30 4.06 -4.20
N ARG A 236 14.94 5.29 -3.82
CA ARG A 236 15.63 6.51 -4.23
C ARG A 236 16.88 6.75 -3.40
N ASP A 237 16.74 6.79 -2.08
CA ASP A 237 17.80 7.20 -1.16
C ASP A 237 18.76 6.03 -0.87
N GLY A 238 18.28 4.78 -0.98
CA GLY A 238 19.09 3.57 -0.96
C GLY A 238 19.79 3.27 -2.29
N GLU A 239 19.57 4.08 -3.34
CA GLU A 239 20.14 3.89 -4.68
C GLU A 239 19.94 2.47 -5.24
N VAL A 240 18.80 1.87 -4.96
CA VAL A 240 18.47 0.48 -5.32
C VAL A 240 18.57 0.26 -6.83
N THR A 241 19.27 -0.80 -7.23
CA THR A 241 19.38 -1.21 -8.63
C THR A 241 18.56 -2.46 -8.94
N VAL A 242 18.27 -3.29 -7.94
CA VAL A 242 17.59 -4.58 -8.07
C VAL A 242 16.45 -4.70 -7.06
N ILE A 243 15.28 -5.07 -7.53
CA ILE A 243 14.15 -5.47 -6.65
C ILE A 243 13.85 -6.93 -6.89
N ILE A 244 13.74 -7.69 -5.81
CA ILE A 244 13.16 -9.03 -5.79
C ILE A 244 11.79 -8.94 -5.14
N ALA A 245 10.73 -9.27 -5.89
CA ALA A 245 9.37 -9.15 -5.38
C ALA A 245 8.40 -10.12 -6.07
N VAL A 246 7.19 -10.15 -5.52
CA VAL A 246 6.04 -10.84 -6.12
C VAL A 246 5.28 -9.90 -7.08
N PRO A 247 4.51 -10.43 -8.06
CA PRO A 247 3.80 -9.63 -9.05
C PRO A 247 2.92 -8.53 -8.45
N ARG A 248 2.27 -8.80 -7.32
CA ARG A 248 1.40 -7.83 -6.63
C ARG A 248 2.14 -6.56 -6.22
N LEU A 249 3.38 -6.67 -5.74
CA LEU A 249 4.17 -5.49 -5.38
C LEU A 249 4.51 -4.64 -6.61
N TYR A 250 4.82 -5.27 -7.74
CA TYR A 250 5.06 -4.57 -9.00
C TYR A 250 3.81 -3.88 -9.53
N GLN A 251 2.64 -4.53 -9.40
CA GLN A 251 1.37 -3.92 -9.76
C GLN A 251 1.08 -2.70 -8.89
N ALA A 252 1.27 -2.82 -7.58
CA ALA A 252 1.11 -1.70 -6.64
C ALA A 252 2.06 -0.54 -6.96
N LEU A 253 3.33 -0.84 -7.28
CA LEU A 253 4.32 0.15 -7.68
C LEU A 253 3.89 0.90 -8.94
N LEU A 254 3.45 0.19 -9.99
CA LEU A 254 2.97 0.80 -11.23
C LEU A 254 1.71 1.63 -11.01
N ASN A 255 0.77 1.14 -10.22
CA ASN A 255 -0.44 1.87 -9.87
C ASN A 255 -0.11 3.16 -9.10
N GLY A 256 0.83 3.11 -8.16
CA GLY A 256 1.35 4.28 -7.45
C GLY A 256 1.99 5.31 -8.40
N ILE A 257 2.74 4.86 -9.41
CA ILE A 257 3.32 5.72 -10.45
C ILE A 257 2.22 6.39 -11.27
N VAL A 258 1.22 5.64 -11.73
CA VAL A 258 0.08 6.16 -12.51
C VAL A 258 -0.72 7.17 -11.69
N ALA A 259 -1.05 6.85 -10.43
CA ALA A 259 -1.75 7.77 -9.54
C ALA A 259 -0.95 9.08 -9.34
N ARG A 260 0.37 8.98 -9.17
CA ARG A 260 1.26 10.14 -9.03
C ARG A 260 1.32 11.00 -10.29
N VAL A 261 1.27 10.38 -11.47
CA VAL A 261 1.19 11.11 -12.75
C VAL A 261 -0.18 11.79 -12.88
N SER A 262 -1.26 11.09 -12.55
CA SER A 262 -2.62 11.60 -12.62
C SER A 262 -2.83 12.81 -11.71
N SER A 263 -2.25 12.80 -10.52
CA SER A 263 -2.29 13.94 -9.59
C SER A 263 -1.60 15.22 -10.10
N ARG A 264 -0.81 15.13 -11.19
CA ARG A 264 -0.14 16.27 -11.83
C ARG A 264 -0.94 16.93 -12.95
N GLY A 265 -2.12 16.37 -13.23
CA GLY A 265 -3.07 16.91 -14.20
C GLY A 265 -2.95 16.32 -15.62
N PRO A 266 -3.87 16.70 -16.51
CA PRO A 266 -4.09 16.03 -17.79
C PRO A 266 -2.88 16.10 -18.73
N LEU A 267 -2.10 17.16 -18.69
CA LEU A 267 -0.87 17.26 -19.49
C LEU A 267 0.18 16.20 -19.10
N ALA A 268 0.34 15.95 -17.80
CA ALA A 268 1.23 14.92 -17.32
C ALA A 268 0.76 13.52 -17.73
N VAL A 269 -0.56 13.29 -17.68
CA VAL A 269 -1.17 12.04 -18.14
C VAL A 269 -0.99 11.86 -19.64
N ALA A 270 -1.24 12.90 -20.46
CA ALA A 270 -1.05 12.85 -21.91
C ALA A 270 0.42 12.60 -22.28
N TRP A 271 1.36 13.30 -21.62
CA TRP A 271 2.78 13.05 -21.78
C TRP A 271 3.15 11.61 -21.40
N PHE A 272 2.70 11.15 -20.25
CA PHE A 272 2.98 9.79 -19.77
C PHE A 272 2.45 8.74 -20.75
N ARG A 273 1.19 8.85 -21.17
CA ARG A 273 0.58 7.91 -22.15
C ARG A 273 1.37 7.90 -23.45
N SER A 274 1.77 9.06 -23.96
CA SER A 274 2.53 9.16 -25.21
C SER A 274 3.94 8.57 -25.08
N ALA A 275 4.67 8.94 -24.02
CA ALA A 275 6.01 8.44 -23.75
C ALA A 275 6.01 6.92 -23.47
N PHE A 276 5.05 6.45 -22.69
CA PHE A 276 4.86 5.05 -22.37
C PHE A 276 4.48 4.25 -23.62
N GLY A 277 3.51 4.72 -24.42
CA GLY A 277 3.10 4.08 -25.67
C GLY A 277 4.25 3.98 -26.69
N LEU A 278 5.05 5.04 -26.82
CA LEU A 278 6.24 5.04 -27.68
C LEU A 278 7.29 4.04 -27.16
N SER A 279 7.56 4.05 -25.85
CA SER A 279 8.49 3.09 -25.23
C SER A 279 8.04 1.65 -25.44
N TYR A 280 6.73 1.37 -25.26
CA TYR A 280 6.13 0.05 -25.50
C TYR A 280 6.31 -0.40 -26.95
N ALA A 281 5.96 0.45 -27.92
CA ALA A 281 6.07 0.13 -29.33
C ALA A 281 7.52 -0.16 -29.74
N VAL A 282 8.47 0.69 -29.31
CA VAL A 282 9.90 0.51 -29.62
C VAL A 282 10.45 -0.74 -28.95
N ARG A 283 10.10 -0.99 -27.68
CA ARG A 283 10.54 -2.20 -26.96
C ARG A 283 10.03 -3.48 -27.63
N ARG A 284 8.76 -3.50 -28.04
CA ARG A 284 8.14 -4.67 -28.63
C ARG A 284 8.61 -4.94 -30.05
N THR A 285 8.86 -3.89 -30.84
CA THR A 285 9.23 -4.01 -32.26
C THR A 285 10.74 -4.16 -32.47
N PHE A 286 11.54 -3.38 -31.74
CA PHE A 286 12.99 -3.29 -31.95
C PHE A 286 13.81 -3.88 -30.81
N GLY A 287 13.19 -4.32 -29.72
CA GLY A 287 13.88 -4.84 -28.54
C GLY A 287 14.61 -3.78 -27.71
N VAL A 288 14.51 -2.50 -28.06
CA VAL A 288 15.23 -1.40 -27.40
C VAL A 288 14.42 -0.84 -26.24
N ARG A 289 15.05 -0.64 -25.06
CA ARG A 289 14.43 -0.04 -23.88
C ARG A 289 14.66 1.46 -23.86
N LEU A 290 13.64 2.24 -24.15
CA LEU A 290 13.65 3.70 -24.10
C LEU A 290 13.00 4.28 -22.84
N GLY A 291 12.36 3.45 -22.00
CA GLY A 291 11.59 3.91 -20.84
C GLY A 291 12.38 4.79 -19.89
N LYS A 292 13.62 4.43 -19.54
CA LYS A 292 14.47 5.26 -18.66
C LYS A 292 14.74 6.66 -19.22
N VAL A 293 14.82 6.80 -20.54
CA VAL A 293 15.04 8.08 -21.22
C VAL A 293 13.74 8.88 -21.32
N LEU A 294 12.70 8.26 -21.87
CA LEU A 294 11.41 8.92 -22.13
C LEU A 294 10.65 9.26 -20.83
N LEU A 295 10.76 8.41 -19.80
CA LEU A 295 10.13 8.57 -18.50
C LEU A 295 11.12 9.05 -17.42
N GLY A 296 12.24 9.66 -17.83
CA GLY A 296 13.31 10.13 -16.96
C GLY A 296 12.87 10.95 -15.74
N PRO A 297 11.89 11.87 -15.85
CA PRO A 297 11.35 12.59 -14.69
C PRO A 297 10.74 11.68 -13.63
N LEU A 298 10.08 10.59 -14.01
CA LEU A 298 9.53 9.60 -13.08
C LEU A 298 10.65 8.78 -12.42
N HIS A 299 11.60 8.28 -13.21
CA HIS A 299 12.75 7.58 -12.68
C HIS A 299 13.54 8.40 -11.67
N LYS A 300 13.63 9.71 -11.86
CA LYS A 300 14.27 10.61 -10.90
C LYS A 300 13.54 10.66 -9.56
N GLU A 301 12.25 10.45 -9.56
CA GLU A 301 11.41 10.49 -8.37
C GLU A 301 11.36 9.14 -7.64
N PHE A 302 11.27 8.04 -8.39
CA PHE A 302 11.10 6.69 -7.86
C PHE A 302 12.41 5.88 -7.72
N GLY A 303 13.54 6.45 -8.08
CA GLY A 303 14.86 5.79 -8.08
C GLY A 303 15.43 5.64 -9.50
N ARG A 304 16.47 6.43 -9.81
CA ARG A 304 17.15 6.40 -11.12
C ARG A 304 17.94 5.12 -11.35
N SER A 305 18.44 4.57 -10.26
CA SER A 305 19.35 3.44 -10.25
C SER A 305 18.65 2.12 -10.58
N LEU A 306 17.32 2.02 -10.33
CA LEU A 306 16.58 0.79 -10.53
C LEU A 306 16.70 0.29 -11.98
N ASP A 307 17.17 -0.94 -12.11
CA ASP A 307 17.44 -1.56 -13.41
C ASP A 307 16.80 -2.96 -13.54
N VAL A 308 16.95 -3.82 -12.53
CA VAL A 308 16.45 -5.19 -12.56
C VAL A 308 15.23 -5.33 -11.65
N VAL A 309 14.17 -5.89 -12.20
CA VAL A 309 12.97 -6.30 -11.46
C VAL A 309 12.81 -7.82 -11.60
N ALA A 310 13.12 -8.54 -10.51
CA ALA A 310 13.06 -9.99 -10.50
C ALA A 310 11.76 -10.46 -9.84
N SER A 311 10.97 -11.24 -10.56
CA SER A 311 9.68 -11.74 -10.10
C SER A 311 9.74 -13.25 -9.85
N GLY A 312 9.23 -13.68 -8.70
CA GLY A 312 9.13 -15.07 -8.29
C GLY A 312 7.99 -15.29 -7.29
N GLY A 313 7.79 -16.54 -6.87
CA GLY A 313 6.80 -16.91 -5.86
C GLY A 313 5.34 -16.94 -6.34
N ALA A 314 5.00 -16.24 -7.40
CA ALA A 314 3.68 -16.26 -8.05
C ALA A 314 3.82 -16.01 -9.56
N PRO A 315 2.83 -16.42 -10.40
CA PRO A 315 2.85 -16.18 -11.83
C PRO A 315 2.86 -14.68 -12.16
N LEU A 316 3.81 -14.26 -13.02
CA LEU A 316 3.86 -12.89 -13.54
C LEU A 316 3.09 -12.83 -14.85
N ARG A 317 1.96 -12.11 -14.88
CA ARG A 317 1.18 -11.89 -16.11
C ARG A 317 2.04 -11.23 -17.18
N SER A 318 1.88 -11.68 -18.42
CA SER A 318 2.63 -11.15 -19.57
C SER A 318 2.42 -9.65 -19.74
N GLU A 319 1.21 -9.14 -19.48
CA GLU A 319 0.90 -7.73 -19.57
C GLU A 319 1.70 -6.91 -18.54
N LEU A 320 1.69 -7.34 -17.27
CA LEU A 320 2.47 -6.67 -16.23
C LEU A 320 3.96 -6.69 -16.54
N ALA A 321 4.50 -7.82 -17.02
CA ALA A 321 5.89 -7.92 -17.45
C ALA A 321 6.22 -6.93 -18.57
N TRP A 322 5.34 -6.80 -19.58
CA TRP A 322 5.50 -5.80 -20.65
C TRP A 322 5.41 -4.37 -20.14
N ARG A 323 4.55 -4.08 -19.18
CA ARG A 323 4.47 -2.74 -18.57
C ARG A 323 5.76 -2.38 -17.83
N LEU A 324 6.34 -3.33 -17.08
CA LEU A 324 7.64 -3.16 -16.40
C LEU A 324 8.79 -2.94 -17.41
N GLU A 325 8.86 -3.74 -18.48
CA GLU A 325 9.83 -3.57 -19.56
C GLU A 325 9.68 -2.21 -20.28
N THR A 326 8.45 -1.74 -20.39
CA THR A 326 8.13 -0.44 -20.99
C THR A 326 8.62 0.72 -20.14
N MET A 327 8.61 0.58 -18.80
CA MET A 327 9.26 1.53 -17.89
C MET A 327 10.77 1.63 -18.13
N GLY A 328 11.37 0.65 -18.82
CA GLY A 328 12.80 0.59 -19.11
C GLY A 328 13.57 -0.33 -18.16
N TRP A 329 12.88 -1.04 -17.27
CA TRP A 329 13.49 -2.02 -16.38
C TRP A 329 13.73 -3.35 -17.08
N ARG A 330 14.70 -4.11 -16.58
CA ARG A 330 14.99 -5.45 -17.05
C ARG A 330 14.20 -6.45 -16.20
N VAL A 331 13.23 -7.13 -16.79
CA VAL A 331 12.43 -8.13 -16.10
C VAL A 331 13.16 -9.47 -16.10
N ALA A 332 13.37 -10.04 -14.91
CA ALA A 332 13.80 -11.41 -14.70
C ALA A 332 12.66 -12.21 -14.06
N ILE A 333 12.46 -13.46 -14.49
CA ILE A 333 11.41 -14.33 -13.94
C ILE A 333 12.09 -15.62 -13.47
N GLY A 334 11.90 -15.97 -12.19
CA GLY A 334 12.32 -17.23 -11.62
C GLY A 334 11.11 -18.10 -11.25
N TYR A 335 11.21 -19.39 -11.49
CA TYR A 335 10.24 -20.39 -11.05
C TYR A 335 10.90 -21.45 -10.19
N GLY A 336 10.19 -21.87 -9.19
CA GLY A 336 10.52 -22.96 -8.29
C GLY A 336 9.72 -22.91 -6.99
N LEU A 337 10.08 -23.76 -6.05
CA LEU A 337 9.35 -24.02 -4.81
C LEU A 337 10.33 -24.00 -3.63
N THR A 338 9.81 -24.04 -2.41
CA THR A 338 10.64 -24.18 -1.22
C THR A 338 11.50 -25.44 -1.28
N GLU A 339 10.91 -26.52 -1.75
CA GLU A 339 11.51 -27.83 -1.96
C GLU A 339 12.66 -27.83 -3.01
N THR A 340 12.83 -26.70 -3.72
CA THR A 340 13.87 -26.57 -4.78
C THR A 340 14.85 -25.40 -4.53
N SER A 341 14.88 -24.82 -3.34
CA SER A 341 15.91 -23.96 -2.72
C SER A 341 16.23 -22.58 -3.34
N PRO A 342 15.39 -21.77 -3.96
CA PRO A 342 14.02 -21.97 -4.44
C PRO A 342 13.90 -22.19 -5.96
N ILE A 343 14.96 -22.04 -6.77
CA ILE A 343 14.87 -21.81 -8.22
C ILE A 343 15.13 -23.08 -9.02
N LEU A 344 14.22 -23.41 -9.94
CA LEU A 344 14.38 -24.45 -10.96
C LEU A 344 14.70 -23.85 -12.33
N THR A 345 14.04 -22.75 -12.68
CA THR A 345 14.24 -22.08 -13.96
C THR A 345 14.48 -20.59 -13.79
N LEU A 346 15.23 -20.03 -14.72
CA LEU A 346 15.48 -18.60 -14.79
C LEU A 346 15.23 -18.11 -16.23
N ASN A 347 14.47 -17.02 -16.34
CA ASN A 347 14.26 -16.28 -17.58
C ASN A 347 15.03 -14.96 -17.48
N PRO A 348 16.31 -14.93 -17.93
CA PRO A 348 17.19 -13.81 -17.67
C PRO A 348 16.79 -12.56 -18.47
N PRO A 349 17.00 -11.35 -17.95
CA PRO A 349 16.70 -10.12 -18.65
C PRO A 349 17.53 -9.98 -19.94
N GLY A 350 16.92 -9.45 -20.98
CA GLY A 350 17.56 -9.25 -22.27
C GLY A 350 17.30 -10.38 -23.28
N ARG A 351 17.15 -11.59 -22.82
CA ARG A 351 16.69 -12.76 -23.58
C ARG A 351 15.34 -13.28 -23.08
N ALA A 352 14.72 -12.54 -22.17
CA ALA A 352 13.45 -12.93 -21.57
C ALA A 352 12.38 -13.18 -22.63
N ARG A 353 11.78 -14.36 -22.60
CA ARG A 353 10.53 -14.68 -23.30
C ARG A 353 9.37 -14.42 -22.35
N ILE A 354 8.75 -13.27 -22.49
CA ILE A 354 7.60 -12.93 -21.63
C ILE A 354 6.49 -13.96 -21.83
N GLY A 355 5.94 -14.44 -20.69
CA GLY A 355 5.00 -15.56 -20.63
C GLY A 355 5.64 -16.90 -20.29
N SER A 356 6.98 -17.05 -20.41
CA SER A 356 7.73 -18.20 -19.96
C SER A 356 8.39 -17.94 -18.61
N VAL A 357 8.55 -18.99 -17.81
CA VAL A 357 9.34 -18.95 -16.56
C VAL A 357 10.84 -19.23 -16.79
N GLY A 358 11.25 -19.40 -18.04
CA GLY A 358 12.66 -19.56 -18.41
C GLY A 358 13.07 -20.98 -18.71
N ARG A 359 14.39 -21.22 -18.62
CA ARG A 359 15.03 -22.51 -18.82
C ARG A 359 15.57 -23.03 -17.48
N ALA A 360 15.75 -24.35 -17.42
CA ALA A 360 16.41 -24.97 -16.27
C ALA A 360 17.74 -24.27 -15.97
N ILE A 361 18.04 -24.08 -14.69
CA ILE A 361 19.33 -23.58 -14.23
C ILE A 361 20.40 -24.67 -14.36
N GLU A 362 21.64 -24.29 -14.17
CA GLU A 362 22.76 -25.21 -14.29
C GLU A 362 22.65 -26.40 -13.34
N GLN A 363 22.96 -27.62 -13.82
CA GLN A 363 22.86 -28.89 -13.11
C GLN A 363 21.44 -29.29 -12.64
N VAL A 364 20.40 -28.60 -13.10
CA VAL A 364 19.01 -28.98 -12.86
C VAL A 364 18.43 -29.58 -14.13
N GLU A 365 17.84 -30.72 -13.99
CA GLU A 365 17.12 -31.41 -15.05
C GLU A 365 15.62 -31.28 -14.81
N LEU A 366 14.88 -30.99 -15.89
CA LEU A 366 13.42 -30.93 -15.90
C LEU A 366 12.85 -31.86 -16.95
N ARG A 367 11.76 -32.53 -16.63
CA ARG A 367 10.99 -33.34 -17.58
C ARG A 367 9.49 -33.17 -17.31
N LEU A 368 8.67 -33.58 -18.27
CA LEU A 368 7.22 -33.61 -18.13
C LEU A 368 6.74 -35.03 -17.90
N ASP A 369 5.86 -35.23 -16.92
CA ASP A 369 5.06 -36.43 -16.77
C ASP A 369 3.75 -36.22 -17.53
N GLU A 370 3.64 -36.79 -18.72
CA GLU A 370 2.47 -36.66 -19.60
C GLU A 370 1.31 -37.59 -19.18
N ASP A 371 1.55 -38.50 -18.23
CA ASP A 371 0.54 -39.40 -17.68
C ASP A 371 -0.08 -38.84 -16.38
N ALA A 372 0.39 -37.70 -15.90
CA ALA A 372 -0.12 -37.06 -14.69
C ALA A 372 -1.57 -36.55 -14.87
N GLU A 373 -2.29 -36.40 -13.78
CA GLU A 373 -3.65 -35.83 -13.78
C GLU A 373 -3.64 -34.39 -14.35
N GLY A 374 -4.54 -34.14 -15.30
CA GLY A 374 -4.60 -32.86 -16.03
C GLY A 374 -3.59 -32.72 -17.18
N ALA A 375 -2.74 -33.72 -17.42
CA ALA A 375 -1.83 -33.76 -18.56
C ALA A 375 -2.59 -34.01 -19.88
N GLY A 376 -1.97 -33.65 -21.01
CA GLY A 376 -2.49 -33.86 -22.35
C GLY A 376 -2.14 -32.71 -23.29
N ASN A 377 -2.21 -32.97 -24.60
CA ASN A 377 -1.89 -31.97 -25.63
C ASN A 377 -0.49 -31.33 -25.50
N GLY A 378 0.50 -32.10 -25.04
CA GLY A 378 1.87 -31.60 -24.80
C GLY A 378 2.05 -30.87 -23.46
N LEU A 379 1.07 -30.94 -22.59
CA LEU A 379 1.10 -30.50 -21.20
C LEU A 379 1.39 -31.69 -20.29
N GLY A 380 2.26 -31.53 -19.32
CA GLY A 380 2.55 -32.54 -18.30
C GLY A 380 2.95 -31.94 -16.98
N GLU A 381 2.97 -32.76 -15.94
CA GLU A 381 3.50 -32.33 -14.63
C GLU A 381 5.01 -32.13 -14.72
N VAL A 382 5.48 -31.00 -14.24
CA VAL A 382 6.91 -30.69 -14.22
C VAL A 382 7.59 -31.50 -13.11
N LEU A 383 8.51 -32.36 -13.53
CA LEU A 383 9.36 -33.13 -12.63
C LEU A 383 10.74 -32.51 -12.62
N ALA A 384 11.35 -32.43 -11.43
CA ALA A 384 12.64 -31.79 -11.23
C ALA A 384 13.66 -32.76 -10.57
N LYS A 385 14.93 -32.65 -10.99
CA LYS A 385 16.05 -33.35 -10.37
C LYS A 385 17.28 -32.46 -10.39
N GLY A 386 17.94 -32.31 -9.27
CA GLY A 386 19.16 -31.51 -9.19
C GLY A 386 19.67 -31.33 -7.76
N PRO A 387 20.87 -30.75 -7.60
CA PRO A 387 21.47 -30.54 -6.27
C PRO A 387 20.70 -29.58 -5.37
N ASN A 388 19.80 -28.80 -5.94
CA ASN A 388 18.94 -27.84 -5.24
C ASN A 388 17.64 -28.45 -4.74
N VAL A 389 17.33 -29.69 -5.11
CA VAL A 389 16.10 -30.39 -4.67
C VAL A 389 16.34 -30.98 -3.29
N PHE A 390 15.39 -30.79 -2.37
CA PHE A 390 15.44 -31.33 -1.01
C PHE A 390 15.35 -32.86 -1.00
N ASP A 391 15.67 -33.49 0.13
CA ASP A 391 15.62 -34.96 0.26
C ASP A 391 14.22 -35.43 0.73
N GLY A 392 13.41 -34.57 1.30
CA GLY A 392 12.06 -34.93 1.78
C GLY A 392 11.53 -34.00 2.89
N TYR A 393 10.28 -34.22 3.29
CA TYR A 393 9.64 -33.45 4.34
C TYR A 393 10.01 -33.93 5.74
N LEU A 394 10.16 -33.01 6.67
CA LEU A 394 10.51 -33.29 8.06
C LEU A 394 9.48 -34.24 8.69
N ASP A 395 9.98 -35.36 9.20
CA ASP A 395 9.21 -36.41 9.93
C ASP A 395 7.91 -36.85 9.19
N ASN A 396 7.91 -36.77 7.84
CA ASN A 396 6.77 -37.16 7.02
C ASN A 396 7.17 -38.04 5.83
N GLU A 397 7.40 -39.31 6.11
CA GLU A 397 7.81 -40.31 5.09
C GLU A 397 6.74 -40.55 4.01
N GLU A 398 5.43 -40.44 4.36
CA GLU A 398 4.36 -40.68 3.41
C GLU A 398 4.31 -39.57 2.34
N GLU A 399 4.32 -38.33 2.78
CA GLU A 399 4.38 -37.16 1.88
C GLU A 399 5.69 -37.15 1.08
N THR A 400 6.82 -37.50 1.72
CA THR A 400 8.09 -37.60 1.02
C THR A 400 8.04 -38.65 -0.09
N ARG A 401 7.47 -39.82 0.19
CA ARG A 401 7.33 -40.88 -0.82
C ARG A 401 6.42 -40.47 -1.97
N SER A 402 5.36 -39.75 -1.67
CA SER A 402 4.39 -39.24 -2.69
C SER A 402 4.97 -38.11 -3.55
N ALA A 403 5.89 -37.33 -2.96
CA ALA A 403 6.53 -36.21 -3.64
C ALA A 403 7.61 -36.65 -4.66
N PHE A 404 8.02 -37.92 -4.68
CA PHE A 404 9.04 -38.40 -5.60
C PHE A 404 8.55 -39.59 -6.45
N THR A 405 8.96 -39.60 -7.70
CA THR A 405 8.77 -40.72 -8.62
C THR A 405 10.09 -41.03 -9.35
N ASP A 406 10.61 -42.26 -9.22
CA ASP A 406 11.86 -42.68 -9.83
C ASP A 406 13.05 -41.73 -9.57
N GLY A 407 13.09 -41.10 -8.40
CA GLY A 407 14.12 -40.14 -8.00
C GLY A 407 13.97 -38.74 -8.61
N TRP A 408 12.79 -38.44 -9.17
CA TRP A 408 12.41 -37.12 -9.61
C TRP A 408 11.40 -36.52 -8.63
N PHE A 409 11.62 -35.28 -8.26
CA PHE A 409 10.66 -34.51 -7.44
C PHE A 409 9.48 -34.06 -8.29
N ARG A 410 8.29 -34.31 -7.82
CA ARG A 410 7.00 -33.88 -8.39
C ARG A 410 6.68 -32.47 -7.91
N THR A 411 6.66 -31.51 -8.82
CA THR A 411 6.39 -30.12 -8.43
C THR A 411 4.92 -29.82 -8.17
N GLY A 412 4.04 -30.68 -8.69
CA GLY A 412 2.60 -30.43 -8.73
C GLY A 412 2.18 -29.34 -9.69
N ASP A 413 3.10 -28.76 -10.46
CA ASP A 413 2.81 -27.71 -11.43
C ASP A 413 2.77 -28.32 -12.84
N LEU A 414 1.77 -27.96 -13.64
CA LEU A 414 1.62 -28.38 -15.01
C LEU A 414 2.24 -27.36 -15.96
N GLY A 415 2.98 -27.88 -16.96
CA GLY A 415 3.66 -27.01 -17.90
C GLY A 415 3.97 -27.67 -19.23
N ARG A 416 4.55 -26.88 -20.14
CA ARG A 416 5.05 -27.35 -21.43
C ARG A 416 6.36 -26.67 -21.79
N PHE A 417 7.19 -27.33 -22.58
CA PHE A 417 8.37 -26.72 -23.16
C PHE A 417 8.11 -26.25 -24.60
N ASP A 418 8.72 -25.12 -24.97
CA ASP A 418 8.84 -24.78 -26.37
C ASP A 418 10.07 -25.47 -27.03
N SER A 419 10.21 -25.31 -28.35
CA SER A 419 11.31 -25.88 -29.12
C SER A 419 12.70 -25.42 -28.69
N ASP A 420 12.80 -24.34 -27.99
CA ASP A 420 14.05 -23.77 -27.47
C ASP A 420 14.30 -24.14 -25.99
N GLY A 421 13.44 -24.96 -25.39
CA GLY A 421 13.56 -25.45 -24.02
C GLY A 421 13.11 -24.44 -22.95
N TYR A 422 12.30 -23.44 -23.30
CA TYR A 422 11.67 -22.56 -22.32
C TYR A 422 10.42 -23.22 -21.76
N LEU A 423 10.30 -23.19 -20.42
CA LEU A 423 9.14 -23.72 -19.70
C LEU A 423 8.04 -22.67 -19.61
N TYR A 424 6.82 -23.08 -19.93
CA TYR A 424 5.59 -22.33 -19.75
C TYR A 424 4.70 -23.08 -18.76
N LEU A 425 4.34 -22.45 -17.66
CA LEU A 425 3.44 -23.02 -16.66
C LEU A 425 1.99 -22.70 -17.02
N SER A 426 1.10 -23.65 -16.77
CA SER A 426 -0.35 -23.51 -16.98
C SER A 426 -1.11 -23.38 -15.66
N GLY A 427 -0.63 -23.98 -14.58
CA GLY A 427 -1.24 -23.94 -13.25
C GLY A 427 -0.82 -25.14 -12.40
N ARG A 428 -1.42 -25.27 -11.22
CA ARG A 428 -1.19 -26.46 -10.36
C ARG A 428 -2.18 -27.57 -10.66
N ALA A 429 -1.70 -28.82 -10.67
CA ALA A 429 -2.56 -30.01 -10.81
C ALA A 429 -3.63 -30.04 -9.72
N SER A 430 -3.28 -29.70 -8.47
CA SER A 430 -4.22 -29.64 -7.34
C SER A 430 -5.23 -28.49 -7.38
N SER A 431 -5.03 -27.47 -8.23
CA SER A 431 -5.98 -26.37 -8.45
C SER A 431 -6.83 -26.59 -9.69
N LEU A 432 -6.57 -27.65 -10.45
CA LEU A 432 -7.29 -27.94 -11.68
C LEU A 432 -8.76 -28.26 -11.36
N ILE A 433 -9.65 -27.52 -11.98
CA ILE A 433 -11.08 -27.81 -11.94
C ILE A 433 -11.41 -28.59 -13.19
N VAL A 434 -11.98 -29.78 -13.02
CA VAL A 434 -12.52 -30.57 -14.13
C VAL A 434 -14.03 -30.35 -14.17
N THR A 435 -14.50 -29.70 -15.23
CA THR A 435 -15.94 -29.41 -15.39
C THR A 435 -16.74 -30.70 -15.66
N GLU A 436 -18.06 -30.64 -15.53
CA GLU A 436 -18.95 -31.75 -15.89
C GLU A 436 -18.74 -32.23 -17.33
N GLY A 437 -18.32 -31.35 -18.23
CA GLY A 437 -18.00 -31.68 -19.63
C GLY A 437 -16.63 -32.36 -19.83
N GLY A 438 -15.82 -32.51 -18.74
CA GLY A 438 -14.49 -33.10 -18.80
C GLY A 438 -13.39 -32.12 -19.26
N GLU A 439 -13.72 -30.82 -19.37
CA GLU A 439 -12.71 -29.80 -19.71
C GLU A 439 -11.93 -29.36 -18.47
N ASN A 440 -10.66 -29.14 -18.68
CA ASN A 440 -9.72 -28.65 -17.69
C ASN A 440 -9.76 -27.11 -17.59
N VAL A 441 -10.03 -26.58 -16.40
CA VAL A 441 -10.07 -25.15 -16.12
C VAL A 441 -9.09 -24.82 -15.01
N TRP A 442 -8.15 -23.92 -15.28
CA TRP A 442 -7.31 -23.33 -14.24
C TRP A 442 -7.97 -22.07 -13.71
N PRO A 443 -8.30 -22.03 -12.41
CA PRO A 443 -8.95 -20.88 -11.82
C PRO A 443 -8.18 -19.57 -12.05
N GLU A 444 -6.85 -19.63 -11.98
CA GLU A 444 -5.98 -18.47 -12.17
C GLU A 444 -6.13 -17.85 -13.57
N GLU A 445 -6.33 -18.68 -14.62
CA GLU A 445 -6.54 -18.19 -15.98
C GLU A 445 -7.89 -17.47 -16.12
N VAL A 446 -8.89 -17.97 -15.42
CA VAL A 446 -10.24 -17.37 -15.39
C VAL A 446 -10.20 -16.06 -14.58
N GLU A 447 -9.59 -16.08 -13.42
CA GLU A 447 -9.38 -14.92 -12.54
C GLU A 447 -8.63 -13.81 -13.27
N ASP A 448 -7.55 -14.15 -13.95
CA ASP A 448 -6.75 -13.20 -14.72
C ASP A 448 -7.59 -12.46 -15.79
N THR A 449 -8.52 -13.14 -16.44
CA THR A 449 -9.38 -12.51 -17.44
C THR A 449 -10.36 -11.52 -16.80
N TYR A 450 -10.98 -11.89 -15.68
CA TYR A 450 -11.94 -10.99 -15.03
C TYR A 450 -11.25 -9.80 -14.33
N GLU A 451 -10.05 -9.99 -13.82
CA GLU A 451 -9.23 -8.93 -13.21
C GLU A 451 -8.65 -7.93 -14.24
N GLU A 452 -8.87 -8.13 -15.56
CA GLU A 452 -8.57 -7.10 -16.57
C GLU A 452 -9.51 -5.89 -16.48
N SER A 453 -10.64 -6.02 -15.78
CA SER A 453 -11.56 -4.91 -15.54
C SER A 453 -11.08 -3.99 -14.43
N ASP A 454 -11.12 -2.67 -14.67
CA ASP A 454 -10.86 -1.67 -13.63
C ASP A 454 -11.90 -1.71 -12.48
N VAL A 455 -13.04 -2.37 -12.70
CA VAL A 455 -14.14 -2.53 -11.74
C VAL A 455 -13.93 -3.72 -10.79
N ILE A 456 -13.17 -4.74 -11.21
CA ILE A 456 -12.89 -5.93 -10.41
C ILE A 456 -11.49 -5.80 -9.81
N LYS A 457 -11.43 -5.64 -8.49
CA LYS A 457 -10.16 -5.57 -7.76
C LYS A 457 -9.54 -6.94 -7.56
N GLU A 458 -10.36 -7.91 -7.19
CA GLU A 458 -9.97 -9.28 -6.94
C GLU A 458 -11.13 -10.22 -7.32
N ILE A 459 -10.80 -11.40 -7.81
CA ILE A 459 -11.75 -12.50 -7.97
C ILE A 459 -11.10 -13.81 -7.53
N GLY A 460 -11.80 -14.62 -6.78
CA GLY A 460 -11.42 -16.00 -6.48
C GLY A 460 -12.41 -16.97 -7.09
N VAL A 461 -11.92 -17.88 -7.95
CA VAL A 461 -12.75 -18.87 -8.65
C VAL A 461 -12.56 -20.23 -8.00
N PHE A 462 -13.66 -20.91 -7.76
CA PHE A 462 -13.69 -22.27 -7.22
C PHE A 462 -14.81 -23.09 -7.88
N GLU A 463 -14.79 -24.37 -7.65
CA GLU A 463 -15.80 -25.29 -8.15
C GLU A 463 -16.77 -25.70 -7.04
N ARG A 464 -18.07 -25.76 -7.34
CA ARG A 464 -19.11 -26.35 -6.51
C ARG A 464 -20.15 -26.99 -7.43
N ASP A 465 -20.43 -28.28 -7.23
CA ASP A 465 -21.44 -29.07 -7.97
C ASP A 465 -21.23 -29.01 -9.50
N GLY A 466 -19.98 -29.14 -9.94
CA GLY A 466 -19.60 -29.13 -11.36
C GLY A 466 -19.63 -27.75 -12.03
N ARG A 467 -19.89 -26.68 -11.29
CA ARG A 467 -19.97 -25.30 -11.77
C ARG A 467 -18.83 -24.44 -11.27
N LEU A 468 -18.43 -23.48 -12.10
CA LEU A 468 -17.47 -22.46 -11.70
C LEU A 468 -18.19 -21.32 -10.97
N LEU A 469 -17.85 -21.12 -9.69
CA LEU A 469 -18.35 -20.01 -8.88
C LEU A 469 -17.24 -19.02 -8.63
N GLY A 470 -17.62 -17.73 -8.46
CA GLY A 470 -16.69 -16.64 -8.21
C GLY A 470 -17.02 -15.85 -6.94
N VAL A 471 -16.01 -15.47 -6.16
CA VAL A 471 -16.14 -14.44 -5.14
C VAL A 471 -15.40 -13.19 -5.64
N ILE A 472 -16.12 -12.09 -5.82
CA ILE A 472 -15.61 -10.87 -6.45
C ILE A 472 -15.53 -9.74 -5.43
N VAL A 473 -14.37 -9.09 -5.36
CA VAL A 473 -14.16 -7.84 -4.63
C VAL A 473 -14.15 -6.70 -5.64
N PRO A 474 -15.08 -5.73 -5.58
CA PRO A 474 -15.12 -4.61 -6.51
C PRO A 474 -14.00 -3.61 -6.26
N SER A 475 -13.61 -2.90 -7.31
CA SER A 475 -12.72 -1.73 -7.26
C SER A 475 -13.59 -0.47 -7.25
N LEU A 476 -13.76 0.14 -6.08
CA LEU A 476 -14.61 1.33 -5.93
C LEU A 476 -14.23 2.50 -6.85
N PRO A 477 -12.92 2.80 -7.10
CA PRO A 477 -12.54 3.83 -8.07
C PRO A 477 -12.94 3.56 -9.52
N GLY A 478 -13.30 2.31 -9.85
CA GLY A 478 -13.74 1.89 -11.18
C GLY A 478 -15.26 1.91 -11.37
N VAL A 479 -16.01 2.16 -10.29
CA VAL A 479 -17.47 2.27 -10.31
C VAL A 479 -17.86 3.69 -10.68
N GLY A 480 -18.80 3.86 -11.62
CA GLY A 480 -19.29 5.20 -12.00
C GLY A 480 -20.17 5.80 -10.91
N ASP A 481 -20.26 7.14 -10.86
CA ASP A 481 -20.98 7.88 -9.83
C ASP A 481 -22.50 7.55 -9.75
N ASP A 482 -23.08 7.03 -10.84
CA ASP A 482 -24.52 6.67 -10.95
C ASP A 482 -24.79 5.16 -10.88
N GLU A 483 -23.83 4.32 -10.48
CA GLU A 483 -23.92 2.87 -10.56
C GLU A 483 -23.49 2.19 -9.25
N THR A 484 -24.23 1.18 -8.81
CA THR A 484 -23.81 0.38 -7.67
C THR A 484 -22.62 -0.51 -8.01
N PRO A 485 -21.75 -0.86 -7.02
CA PRO A 485 -20.66 -1.78 -7.25
C PRO A 485 -21.09 -3.13 -7.86
N GLU A 486 -22.25 -3.62 -7.45
CA GLU A 486 -22.86 -4.87 -7.95
C GLU A 486 -23.27 -4.76 -9.44
N GLU A 487 -23.84 -3.62 -9.86
CA GLU A 487 -24.20 -3.36 -11.25
C GLU A 487 -22.97 -3.21 -12.13
N ALA A 488 -21.96 -2.50 -11.63
CA ALA A 488 -20.68 -2.34 -12.31
C ALA A 488 -19.96 -3.70 -12.50
N VAL A 489 -19.92 -4.54 -11.45
CA VAL A 489 -19.36 -5.89 -11.50
C VAL A 489 -20.14 -6.76 -12.48
N ARG A 490 -21.48 -6.75 -12.44
CA ARG A 490 -22.32 -7.51 -13.37
C ARG A 490 -21.98 -7.18 -14.82
N ARG A 491 -21.92 -5.90 -15.15
CA ARG A 491 -21.57 -5.42 -16.50
C ARG A 491 -20.17 -5.86 -16.92
N ALA A 492 -19.20 -5.80 -15.99
CA ALA A 492 -17.82 -6.23 -16.23
C ALA A 492 -17.76 -7.75 -16.48
N VAL A 493 -18.43 -8.56 -15.65
CA VAL A 493 -18.51 -10.01 -15.79
C VAL A 493 -19.17 -10.39 -17.11
N GLU A 494 -20.33 -9.81 -17.47
CA GLU A 494 -21.01 -10.05 -18.73
C GLU A 494 -20.15 -9.73 -19.96
N LYS A 495 -19.36 -8.66 -19.88
CA LYS A 495 -18.44 -8.26 -20.96
C LYS A 495 -17.31 -9.26 -21.11
N LEU A 496 -16.59 -9.55 -20.02
CA LEU A 496 -15.38 -10.38 -20.04
C LEU A 496 -15.69 -11.87 -20.22
N SER A 497 -16.84 -12.33 -19.75
CA SER A 497 -17.29 -13.71 -20.04
C SER A 497 -17.37 -14.02 -21.54
N LYS A 498 -17.57 -13.01 -22.41
CA LYS A 498 -17.58 -13.20 -23.85
C LYS A 498 -16.21 -13.51 -24.43
N GLU A 499 -15.15 -13.15 -23.73
CA GLU A 499 -13.77 -13.39 -24.13
C GLU A 499 -13.30 -14.80 -23.72
N LEU A 500 -14.03 -15.45 -22.81
CA LEU A 500 -13.76 -16.80 -22.35
C LEU A 500 -14.60 -17.85 -23.08
N PRO A 501 -14.04 -19.04 -23.35
CA PRO A 501 -14.83 -20.21 -23.74
C PRO A 501 -15.95 -20.50 -22.76
N SER A 502 -17.05 -21.10 -23.20
CA SER A 502 -18.22 -21.32 -22.33
C SER A 502 -17.92 -22.07 -21.04
N TYR A 503 -17.05 -23.07 -21.11
CA TYR A 503 -16.64 -23.90 -19.95
C TYR A 503 -15.71 -23.21 -18.97
N LYS A 504 -15.13 -22.05 -19.33
CA LYS A 504 -14.29 -21.20 -18.44
C LYS A 504 -15.04 -20.01 -17.85
N ARG A 505 -16.33 -19.86 -18.14
CA ARG A 505 -17.11 -18.75 -17.61
C ARG A 505 -17.58 -19.06 -16.21
N VAL A 506 -17.47 -18.06 -15.34
CA VAL A 506 -18.08 -18.13 -14.01
C VAL A 506 -19.58 -18.17 -14.18
N ASN A 507 -20.21 -19.23 -13.62
CA ASN A 507 -21.66 -19.46 -13.74
C ASN A 507 -22.43 -18.56 -12.78
N GLU A 508 -21.95 -18.48 -11.56
CA GLU A 508 -22.55 -17.70 -10.48
C GLU A 508 -21.43 -17.00 -9.70
N TYR A 509 -21.72 -15.85 -9.13
CA TYR A 509 -20.75 -15.13 -8.32
C TYR A 509 -21.42 -14.38 -7.18
N ALA A 510 -20.70 -14.26 -6.08
CA ALA A 510 -21.04 -13.40 -4.96
C ALA A 510 -20.09 -12.19 -4.93
N VAL A 511 -20.63 -11.01 -4.63
CA VAL A 511 -19.84 -9.78 -4.47
C VAL A 511 -19.66 -9.54 -2.98
N THR A 512 -18.39 -9.36 -2.57
CA THR A 512 -18.03 -9.03 -1.20
C THR A 512 -17.14 -7.81 -1.17
N ARG A 513 -17.21 -7.02 -0.11
CA ARG A 513 -16.31 -5.88 0.11
C ARG A 513 -15.06 -6.26 0.87
N ARG A 514 -15.03 -7.44 1.49
CA ARG A 514 -13.88 -7.97 2.19
C ARG A 514 -12.86 -8.52 1.21
N ALA A 515 -11.57 -8.18 1.42
CA ALA A 515 -10.48 -8.73 0.63
C ALA A 515 -10.42 -10.26 0.76
N LEU A 516 -10.07 -10.94 -0.34
CA LEU A 516 -9.90 -12.38 -0.32
C LEU A 516 -8.66 -12.76 0.49
N GLU A 517 -8.77 -13.82 1.29
CA GLU A 517 -7.66 -14.33 2.08
C GLU A 517 -6.54 -14.80 1.16
N ARG A 518 -5.35 -14.27 1.41
CA ARG A 518 -4.15 -14.58 0.64
C ARG A 518 -2.98 -14.99 1.55
N THR A 519 -2.07 -15.73 0.97
CA THR A 519 -0.75 -15.89 1.55
C THR A 519 0.04 -14.58 1.41
N ARG A 520 1.13 -14.41 2.18
CA ARG A 520 2.02 -13.22 2.04
C ARG A 520 2.63 -13.07 0.64
N LEU A 521 2.76 -14.16 -0.10
CA LEU A 521 3.16 -14.15 -1.51
C LEU A 521 2.01 -13.80 -2.46
N GLY A 522 0.83 -13.46 -1.94
CA GLY A 522 -0.31 -12.98 -2.70
C GLY A 522 -1.20 -14.08 -3.30
N LYS A 523 -0.98 -15.37 -3.02
CA LYS A 523 -1.82 -16.48 -3.51
C LYS A 523 -3.13 -16.54 -2.73
N ILE A 524 -4.26 -16.70 -3.44
CA ILE A 524 -5.59 -16.88 -2.83
C ILE A 524 -5.62 -18.19 -2.04
N ARG A 525 -6.15 -18.15 -0.83
CA ARG A 525 -6.45 -19.35 -0.02
C ARG A 525 -7.77 -19.95 -0.49
N ARG A 526 -7.74 -20.73 -1.60
CA ARG A 526 -8.95 -21.25 -2.27
C ARG A 526 -9.87 -22.07 -1.38
N HIS A 527 -9.34 -22.80 -0.41
CA HIS A 527 -10.13 -23.59 0.51
C HIS A 527 -11.10 -22.75 1.37
N LEU A 528 -10.89 -21.43 1.47
CA LEU A 528 -11.77 -20.51 2.18
C LEU A 528 -12.83 -19.86 1.26
N LEU A 529 -12.69 -19.98 -0.08
CA LEU A 529 -13.62 -19.36 -1.02
C LEU A 529 -15.07 -19.86 -0.90
N PRO A 530 -15.34 -21.17 -0.68
CA PRO A 530 -16.72 -21.63 -0.47
C PRO A 530 -17.42 -20.96 0.70
N GLU A 531 -16.73 -20.81 1.84
CA GLU A 531 -17.26 -20.15 3.03
C GLU A 531 -17.49 -18.66 2.76
N ARG A 532 -16.54 -17.99 2.09
CA ARG A 532 -16.66 -16.58 1.68
C ARG A 532 -17.81 -16.35 0.72
N TYR A 533 -18.04 -17.29 -0.19
CA TYR A 533 -19.19 -17.21 -1.12
C TYR A 533 -20.51 -17.26 -0.34
N ASP A 534 -20.63 -18.22 0.59
CA ASP A 534 -21.85 -18.41 1.40
C ASP A 534 -22.08 -17.20 2.35
N GLU A 535 -21.02 -16.63 2.92
CA GLU A 535 -21.10 -15.38 3.68
C GLU A 535 -21.62 -14.22 2.81
N ALA A 536 -21.01 -14.00 1.63
CA ALA A 536 -21.40 -12.93 0.72
C ALA A 536 -22.83 -13.09 0.18
N GLU A 537 -23.30 -14.33 -0.06
CA GLU A 537 -24.70 -14.60 -0.43
C GLU A 537 -25.63 -14.34 0.77
N SER A 538 -25.24 -14.72 1.98
CA SER A 538 -26.01 -14.47 3.20
C SER A 538 -26.13 -12.98 3.51
N GLU A 539 -25.06 -12.21 3.24
CA GLU A 539 -25.08 -10.74 3.35
C GLU A 539 -26.11 -10.11 2.39
N LYS A 540 -26.36 -10.72 1.24
CA LYS A 540 -27.44 -10.27 0.32
C LYS A 540 -28.84 -10.57 0.85
N GLU A 541 -29.02 -11.67 1.59
CA GLU A 541 -30.36 -12.12 2.03
C GLU A 541 -30.79 -11.60 3.39
N GLY A 542 -29.87 -11.14 4.24
CA GLY A 542 -30.25 -10.88 5.60
C GLY A 542 -29.32 -10.13 6.52
N ALA A 543 -29.14 -8.88 6.43
CA ALA A 543 -28.97 -8.02 7.62
C ALA A 543 -29.34 -6.58 7.26
N ARG A 544 -30.54 -6.16 7.51
CA ARG A 544 -30.88 -4.76 7.64
C ARG A 544 -30.60 -4.35 9.08
N GLY A 545 -29.59 -3.50 9.27
CA GLY A 545 -29.28 -2.87 10.52
C GLY A 545 -28.04 -3.42 11.27
N PRO A 546 -27.62 -2.72 12.34
CA PRO A 546 -26.44 -3.06 13.14
C PRO A 546 -26.58 -4.40 13.87
N LEU A 547 -25.46 -5.14 14.01
CA LEU A 547 -25.40 -6.37 14.79
C LEU A 547 -25.74 -6.10 16.28
N PRO A 548 -26.70 -6.79 16.86
CA PRO A 548 -27.01 -6.68 18.29
C PRO A 548 -25.79 -7.03 19.15
N VAL A 549 -25.57 -6.27 20.22
CA VAL A 549 -24.39 -6.47 21.10
C VAL A 549 -24.34 -7.90 21.67
N GLU A 550 -25.48 -8.50 21.93
CA GLU A 550 -25.61 -9.86 22.48
C GLU A 550 -25.17 -10.95 21.48
N GLU A 551 -25.11 -10.61 20.18
CA GLU A 551 -24.70 -11.53 19.10
C GLU A 551 -23.23 -11.34 18.69
N MET A 552 -22.53 -10.36 19.29
CA MET A 552 -21.11 -10.13 19.07
C MET A 552 -20.23 -11.17 19.77
N SER A 553 -18.95 -11.24 19.37
CA SER A 553 -17.99 -12.07 20.08
C SER A 553 -17.81 -11.64 21.55
N ASP A 554 -17.40 -12.57 22.41
CA ASP A 554 -17.15 -12.28 23.84
C ASP A 554 -16.09 -11.16 24.00
N ASP A 555 -15.14 -11.03 23.09
CA ASP A 555 -14.10 -10.01 23.11
C ASP A 555 -14.67 -8.63 22.72
N ASP A 556 -15.54 -8.56 21.72
CA ASP A 556 -16.21 -7.33 21.34
C ASP A 556 -17.19 -6.85 22.40
N GLN A 557 -17.90 -7.77 23.04
CA GLN A 557 -18.79 -7.44 24.17
C GLN A 557 -17.98 -6.83 25.32
N ARG A 558 -16.81 -7.41 25.67
CA ARG A 558 -15.91 -6.86 26.70
C ARG A 558 -15.36 -5.49 26.31
N LEU A 559 -15.06 -5.27 25.03
CA LEU A 559 -14.60 -3.98 24.55
C LEU A 559 -15.68 -2.91 24.75
N LEU A 560 -16.95 -3.25 24.53
CA LEU A 560 -18.11 -2.37 24.74
C LEU A 560 -18.52 -2.19 26.22
N GLU A 561 -17.87 -2.88 27.18
CA GLU A 561 -17.99 -2.55 28.62
C GLU A 561 -17.35 -1.18 28.92
N ASN A 562 -16.38 -0.74 28.13
CA ASN A 562 -15.79 0.58 28.23
C ASN A 562 -16.78 1.65 27.71
N ASP A 563 -17.02 2.70 28.50
CA ASP A 563 -18.00 3.74 28.19
C ASP A 563 -17.66 4.50 26.90
N ALA A 564 -16.38 4.77 26.64
CA ALA A 564 -15.95 5.47 25.44
C ALA A 564 -16.14 4.61 24.18
N ALA A 565 -15.75 3.33 24.23
CA ALA A 565 -15.97 2.39 23.13
C ALA A 565 -17.48 2.21 22.86
N ARG A 566 -18.31 2.15 23.91
CA ARG A 566 -19.78 2.05 23.78
C ARG A 566 -20.39 3.27 23.08
N GLU A 567 -19.92 4.47 23.39
CA GLU A 567 -20.39 5.70 22.71
C GLU A 567 -19.94 5.74 21.25
N VAL A 568 -18.73 5.25 20.91
CA VAL A 568 -18.29 5.06 19.52
C VAL A 568 -19.23 4.12 18.76
N TRP A 569 -19.51 2.94 19.30
CA TRP A 569 -20.44 1.98 18.69
C TRP A 569 -21.84 2.56 18.51
N LYS A 570 -22.34 3.21 19.53
CA LYS A 570 -23.66 3.87 19.52
C LYS A 570 -23.72 4.95 18.44
N TRP A 571 -22.67 5.74 18.27
CA TRP A 571 -22.61 6.73 17.20
C TRP A 571 -22.79 6.06 15.82
N PHE A 572 -22.05 4.97 15.54
CA PHE A 572 -22.19 4.26 14.26
C PHE A 572 -23.59 3.70 14.05
N THR A 573 -24.20 3.15 15.08
CA THR A 573 -25.56 2.60 14.99
C THR A 573 -26.63 3.66 14.80
N GLU A 574 -26.42 4.87 15.32
CA GLU A 574 -27.30 6.01 15.12
C GLU A 574 -27.11 6.67 13.75
N ALA A 575 -25.86 6.80 13.28
CA ALA A 575 -25.54 7.42 12.00
C ALA A 575 -25.88 6.52 10.81
N TYR A 576 -25.79 5.19 10.97
CA TYR A 576 -26.03 4.21 9.91
C TYR A 576 -27.01 3.12 10.34
N PRO A 577 -28.28 3.46 10.67
CA PRO A 577 -29.24 2.52 11.27
C PRO A 577 -29.65 1.37 10.34
N ASP A 578 -29.54 1.55 9.05
CA ASP A 578 -29.90 0.56 8.03
C ASP A 578 -28.70 -0.22 7.49
N ALA A 579 -27.46 0.12 7.90
CA ALA A 579 -26.28 -0.56 7.47
C ALA A 579 -26.01 -1.84 8.31
N PRO A 580 -25.51 -2.93 7.70
CA PRO A 580 -25.14 -4.15 8.41
C PRO A 580 -23.82 -3.95 9.17
N LEU A 581 -23.87 -3.17 10.26
CA LEU A 581 -22.71 -2.84 11.07
C LEU A 581 -22.26 -4.01 11.92
N THR A 582 -20.98 -4.31 11.87
CA THR A 582 -20.27 -5.21 12.78
C THR A 582 -18.99 -4.52 13.27
N PRO A 583 -18.34 -4.99 14.33
CA PRO A 583 -17.03 -4.48 14.73
C PRO A 583 -15.98 -4.57 13.61
N ASP A 584 -16.11 -5.51 12.67
CA ASP A 584 -15.23 -5.67 11.50
C ASP A 584 -15.60 -4.79 10.32
N THR A 585 -16.70 -4.04 10.37
CA THR A 585 -17.10 -3.10 9.32
C THR A 585 -16.03 -2.03 9.13
N SER A 586 -15.60 -1.81 7.89
CA SER A 586 -14.64 -0.76 7.55
C SER A 586 -15.34 0.58 7.35
N PRO A 587 -15.04 1.62 8.17
CA PRO A 587 -15.67 2.91 8.00
C PRO A 587 -15.41 3.54 6.63
N ARG A 588 -14.21 3.31 6.06
CA ARG A 588 -13.84 3.87 4.75
C ARG A 588 -14.40 3.09 3.58
N HIS A 589 -14.44 1.76 3.67
CA HIS A 589 -14.77 0.90 2.53
C HIS A 589 -16.22 0.47 2.53
N ASP A 590 -16.81 0.23 3.71
CA ASP A 590 -18.17 -0.27 3.83
C ASP A 590 -19.21 0.85 4.02
N LEU A 591 -18.80 1.95 4.69
CA LEU A 591 -19.69 3.08 4.96
C LEU A 591 -19.38 4.30 4.08
N GLY A 592 -18.30 4.27 3.30
CA GLY A 592 -17.92 5.35 2.41
C GLY A 592 -17.44 6.63 3.12
N ILE A 593 -17.08 6.55 4.41
CA ILE A 593 -16.65 7.70 5.20
C ILE A 593 -15.38 8.29 4.61
N ASP A 594 -15.49 9.50 4.06
CA ASP A 594 -14.35 10.22 3.52
C ASP A 594 -13.51 10.90 4.62
N SER A 595 -12.37 11.51 4.25
CA SER A 595 -11.44 12.11 5.23
C SER A 595 -12.05 13.30 6.00
N LEU A 596 -13.09 13.95 5.47
CA LEU A 596 -13.80 15.05 6.15
C LEU A 596 -14.94 14.52 7.02
N GLU A 597 -15.61 13.47 6.60
CA GLU A 597 -16.57 12.75 7.45
C GLU A 597 -15.87 12.07 8.62
N TRP A 598 -14.65 11.55 8.41
CA TRP A 598 -13.78 11.10 9.49
C TRP A 598 -13.49 12.16 10.53
N LEU A 599 -13.31 13.40 10.08
CA LEU A 599 -13.08 14.51 10.98
C LEU A 599 -14.33 14.84 11.77
N SER A 600 -15.50 14.91 11.12
CA SER A 600 -16.77 15.10 11.81
C SER A 600 -17.01 14.01 12.86
N LEU A 601 -16.75 12.74 12.47
CA LEU A 601 -16.81 11.59 13.36
C LEU A 601 -15.90 11.76 14.58
N THR A 602 -14.64 12.10 14.39
CA THR A 602 -13.68 12.21 15.51
C THR A 602 -14.00 13.38 16.44
N MET A 603 -14.55 14.46 15.92
CA MET A 603 -15.01 15.60 16.74
C MET A 603 -16.28 15.26 17.52
N GLU A 604 -17.27 14.61 16.89
CA GLU A 604 -18.48 14.15 17.60
C GLU A 604 -18.15 13.09 18.65
N LEU A 605 -17.21 12.20 18.37
CA LEU A 605 -16.72 11.23 19.35
C LEU A 605 -15.96 11.90 20.50
N SER A 606 -15.19 12.96 20.19
CA SER A 606 -14.54 13.76 21.23
C SER A 606 -15.54 14.47 22.14
N GLU A 607 -16.63 14.97 21.60
CA GLU A 607 -17.69 15.62 22.40
C GLU A 607 -18.53 14.61 23.20
N ARG A 608 -18.89 13.48 22.60
CA ARG A 608 -19.77 12.46 23.23
C ARG A 608 -19.02 11.51 24.17
N ALA A 609 -17.86 11.03 23.74
CA ALA A 609 -17.07 10.05 24.47
C ALA A 609 -15.92 10.64 25.28
N GLY A 610 -15.62 11.94 25.13
CA GLY A 610 -14.49 12.61 25.78
C GLY A 610 -13.12 12.12 25.29
N VAL A 611 -13.06 11.43 24.16
CA VAL A 611 -11.85 10.77 23.62
C VAL A 611 -11.39 11.50 22.36
N MET A 612 -10.14 11.96 22.33
CA MET A 612 -9.51 12.53 21.12
C MET A 612 -8.65 11.47 20.43
N ILE A 613 -9.15 10.88 19.38
CA ILE A 613 -8.39 9.92 18.58
C ILE A 613 -7.34 10.67 17.77
N ALA A 614 -6.08 10.39 18.00
CA ALA A 614 -4.95 11.04 17.33
C ALA A 614 -4.96 10.77 15.80
N GLU A 615 -4.46 11.72 15.01
CA GLU A 615 -4.47 11.66 13.54
C GLU A 615 -3.67 10.49 12.97
N ASP A 616 -2.61 10.09 13.65
CA ASP A 616 -1.81 8.92 13.31
C ASP A 616 -2.54 7.60 13.60
N THR A 617 -3.37 7.54 14.64
CA THR A 617 -4.26 6.42 14.97
C THR A 617 -5.34 6.28 13.90
N ILE A 618 -5.98 7.40 13.48
CA ILE A 618 -6.98 7.43 12.41
C ILE A 618 -6.43 6.86 11.10
N SER A 619 -5.16 7.13 10.81
CA SER A 619 -4.51 6.63 9.59
C SER A 619 -4.36 5.09 9.56
N ARG A 620 -4.38 4.45 10.73
CA ARG A 620 -4.23 2.99 10.92
C ARG A 620 -5.56 2.26 11.10
N VAL A 621 -6.64 2.99 11.34
CA VAL A 621 -7.98 2.39 11.53
C VAL A 621 -8.47 1.79 10.22
N GLU A 622 -8.64 0.49 10.20
CA GLU A 622 -9.21 -0.27 9.09
C GLU A 622 -10.66 -0.69 9.37
N THR A 623 -11.02 -0.93 10.64
CA THR A 623 -12.34 -1.41 11.07
C THR A 623 -12.88 -0.58 12.23
N ILE A 624 -14.20 -0.69 12.50
CA ILE A 624 -14.82 -0.10 13.69
C ILE A 624 -14.16 -0.67 14.97
N ARG A 625 -13.77 -1.96 14.99
CA ARG A 625 -13.06 -2.56 16.13
C ARG A 625 -11.81 -1.76 16.50
N ASN A 626 -10.98 -1.38 15.53
CA ASN A 626 -9.78 -0.59 15.81
C ASN A 626 -10.11 0.78 16.43
N LEU A 627 -11.27 1.36 16.11
CA LEU A 627 -11.76 2.58 16.76
C LEU A 627 -12.22 2.35 18.19
N LEU A 628 -12.93 1.23 18.44
CA LEU A 628 -13.37 0.87 19.77
C LEU A 628 -12.16 0.62 20.68
N GLU A 629 -11.14 -0.08 20.20
CA GLU A 629 -9.88 -0.32 20.90
C GLU A 629 -9.16 0.99 21.21
N ALA A 630 -8.94 1.84 20.22
CA ALA A 630 -8.30 3.14 20.37
C ALA A 630 -9.05 4.04 21.37
N ALA A 631 -10.38 4.08 21.31
CA ALA A 631 -11.19 4.84 22.26
C ALA A 631 -11.09 4.29 23.69
N SER A 632 -11.00 2.96 23.82
CA SER A 632 -10.83 2.30 25.13
C SER A 632 -9.44 2.57 25.74
N GLU A 633 -8.38 2.57 24.91
CA GLU A 633 -7.01 2.85 25.36
C GLU A 633 -6.83 4.31 25.79
N GLU A 634 -7.28 5.26 24.96
CA GLU A 634 -7.20 6.68 25.30
C GLU A 634 -8.04 7.07 26.51
N ALA A 635 -9.17 6.41 26.73
CA ALA A 635 -9.97 6.64 27.95
C ALA A 635 -9.21 6.22 29.21
N LYS A 636 -8.34 5.20 29.13
CA LYS A 636 -7.48 4.75 30.25
C LYS A 636 -6.32 5.72 30.52
N GLU A 637 -5.78 6.39 29.51
CA GLU A 637 -4.69 7.37 29.66
C GLU A 637 -5.19 8.71 30.21
N LYS A 638 -6.48 9.05 30.00
CA LYS A 638 -7.03 10.40 30.29
C LYS A 638 -7.64 10.63 31.68
N GLU A 639 -7.43 9.77 32.64
CA GLU A 639 -7.77 10.15 34.04
C GLU A 639 -6.95 11.36 34.56
N GLY A 640 -6.23 12.09 33.70
CA GLY A 640 -5.31 13.15 34.09
C GLY A 640 -5.24 14.48 33.33
N GLU A 641 -5.73 14.65 32.07
CA GLU A 641 -5.56 15.91 31.31
C GLU A 641 -6.77 16.29 30.44
N GLU A 642 -7.32 17.49 30.66
CA GLU A 642 -8.33 18.14 29.81
C GLU A 642 -7.70 18.66 28.49
N GLY A 643 -7.83 17.91 27.37
CA GLY A 643 -7.41 18.35 26.04
C GLY A 643 -8.44 19.28 25.35
N ARG A 644 -8.03 20.49 24.90
CA ARG A 644 -8.87 21.42 24.13
C ARG A 644 -8.89 21.05 22.64
N SER A 645 -10.07 21.19 22.00
CA SER A 645 -10.27 20.95 20.56
C SER A 645 -9.30 21.75 19.68
N PRO A 646 -8.76 21.18 18.57
CA PRO A 646 -7.88 21.86 17.61
C PRO A 646 -8.45 23.15 17.01
N LEU A 647 -9.77 23.30 17.01
CA LEU A 647 -10.43 24.53 16.54
C LEU A 647 -10.37 25.66 17.55
N TYR A 648 -10.33 25.36 18.84
CA TYR A 648 -10.28 26.38 19.94
C TYR A 648 -8.86 26.64 20.43
N ASP A 649 -7.90 25.71 20.20
CA ASP A 649 -6.47 25.91 20.44
C ASP A 649 -5.62 25.46 19.24
N PRO A 650 -5.76 26.13 18.09
CA PRO A 650 -5.10 25.71 16.87
C PRO A 650 -3.56 25.82 16.94
N GLU A 651 -3.02 26.74 17.73
CA GLU A 651 -1.58 26.98 17.79
C GLU A 651 -0.78 25.77 18.36
N SER A 652 -1.40 24.99 19.24
CA SER A 652 -0.80 23.77 19.81
C SER A 652 -0.70 22.62 18.76
N HIS A 653 -1.58 22.63 17.75
CA HIS A 653 -1.70 21.59 16.72
C HIS A 653 -0.99 21.93 15.41
N LEU A 654 -0.35 23.11 15.30
CA LEU A 654 0.36 23.52 14.09
C LEU A 654 1.84 23.10 14.14
N SER A 655 2.33 22.47 13.09
CA SER A 655 3.77 22.25 12.88
C SER A 655 4.53 23.57 12.71
N GLU A 656 5.85 23.55 12.95
CA GLU A 656 6.70 24.76 12.74
C GLU A 656 6.57 25.34 11.33
N ARG A 657 6.39 24.48 10.31
CA ARG A 657 6.22 24.92 8.92
C ARG A 657 4.88 25.64 8.69
N GLN A 658 3.82 25.15 9.33
CA GLN A 658 2.50 25.77 9.27
C GLN A 658 2.48 27.11 10.01
N ARG A 659 3.10 27.20 11.18
CA ARG A 659 3.28 28.47 11.91
C ARG A 659 4.05 29.48 11.08
N ALA A 660 5.15 29.06 10.42
CA ALA A 660 5.94 29.91 9.54
C ALA A 660 5.14 30.44 8.32
N SER A 661 4.10 29.73 7.86
CA SER A 661 3.23 30.20 6.76
C SER A 661 2.30 31.35 7.18
N LEU A 662 2.04 31.50 8.47
CA LEU A 662 1.21 32.56 9.04
C LEU A 662 2.00 33.82 9.44
N GLU A 663 3.34 33.79 9.30
CA GLU A 663 4.16 34.97 9.61
C GLU A 663 3.95 36.10 8.61
N PRO A 664 3.97 37.40 9.05
CA PRO A 664 3.84 38.55 8.17
C PRO A 664 4.94 38.59 7.11
N HIS A 665 4.60 39.08 5.93
CA HIS A 665 5.57 39.32 4.85
C HIS A 665 6.62 40.33 5.26
N SER A 666 7.87 40.10 4.90
CA SER A 666 8.92 41.11 4.88
C SER A 666 8.57 42.23 3.90
N SER A 667 9.20 43.41 4.04
CA SER A 667 8.96 44.54 3.12
C SER A 667 9.23 44.19 1.65
N PHE A 668 10.20 43.31 1.40
CA PHE A 668 10.55 42.83 0.06
C PHE A 668 9.46 41.88 -0.49
N GLU A 669 9.03 40.89 0.31
CA GLU A 669 7.94 39.96 -0.06
C GLU A 669 6.63 40.74 -0.32
N ALA A 670 6.31 41.73 0.52
CA ALA A 670 5.14 42.56 0.31
C ALA A 670 5.20 43.40 -0.98
N ALA A 671 6.38 43.82 -1.42
CA ALA A 671 6.54 44.50 -2.70
C ALA A 671 6.38 43.51 -3.88
N MET A 672 6.95 42.32 -3.78
CA MET A 672 6.80 41.27 -4.79
C MET A 672 5.34 40.77 -4.88
N ALA A 673 4.68 40.59 -3.76
CA ALA A 673 3.27 40.18 -3.73
C ALA A 673 2.37 41.21 -4.45
N ARG A 674 2.62 42.53 -4.23
CA ARG A 674 1.93 43.60 -4.98
C ARG A 674 2.18 43.55 -6.46
N GLY A 675 3.43 43.30 -6.87
CA GLY A 675 3.80 43.16 -8.31
C GLY A 675 3.08 41.97 -8.94
N LEU A 676 3.05 40.82 -8.25
CA LEU A 676 2.35 39.63 -8.69
C LEU A 676 0.84 39.87 -8.80
N ALA A 677 0.21 40.46 -7.79
CA ALA A 677 -1.21 40.80 -7.81
C ALA A 677 -1.56 41.77 -8.97
N GLY A 678 -0.70 42.78 -9.21
CA GLY A 678 -0.86 43.72 -10.32
C GLY A 678 -0.76 43.01 -11.68
N PHE A 679 0.17 42.09 -11.85
CA PHE A 679 0.34 41.27 -13.05
C PHE A 679 -0.88 40.37 -13.29
N VAL A 680 -1.32 39.62 -12.28
CA VAL A 680 -2.51 38.73 -12.35
C VAL A 680 -3.75 39.55 -12.73
N ARG A 681 -3.94 40.70 -12.12
CA ARG A 681 -5.08 41.61 -12.44
C ARG A 681 -5.05 42.14 -13.87
N ALA A 682 -3.86 42.52 -14.36
CA ALA A 682 -3.70 42.98 -15.74
C ALA A 682 -4.01 41.88 -16.74
N MET A 683 -3.52 40.66 -16.48
CA MET A 683 -3.75 39.47 -17.30
C MET A 683 -5.22 39.07 -17.29
N SER A 684 -5.86 39.02 -16.11
CA SER A 684 -7.28 38.68 -16.00
C SER A 684 -8.19 39.65 -16.76
N ARG A 685 -7.88 40.93 -16.72
CA ARG A 685 -8.63 41.94 -17.48
C ARG A 685 -8.40 41.84 -18.99
N LEU A 686 -7.17 41.52 -19.40
CA LEU A 686 -6.81 41.47 -20.83
C LEU A 686 -7.37 40.20 -21.51
N PHE A 687 -7.32 39.07 -20.85
CA PHE A 687 -7.67 37.76 -21.44
C PHE A 687 -9.10 37.32 -21.12
N TYR A 688 -9.68 37.73 -19.97
CA TYR A 688 -10.93 37.16 -19.48
C TYR A 688 -12.04 38.22 -19.33
N SER A 689 -11.83 39.48 -19.78
CA SER A 689 -12.84 40.54 -19.67
C SER A 689 -13.54 40.55 -18.30
N LEU A 690 -12.75 40.49 -17.23
CA LEU A 690 -13.20 40.28 -15.87
C LEU A 690 -14.20 41.36 -15.44
N GLU A 691 -15.44 40.94 -15.12
CA GLU A 691 -16.50 41.76 -14.50
C GLU A 691 -16.60 41.42 -13.02
N VAL A 692 -16.77 42.41 -12.18
CA VAL A 692 -16.85 42.27 -10.72
C VAL A 692 -18.09 43.00 -10.22
N GLU A 693 -18.96 42.28 -9.52
CA GLU A 693 -20.17 42.78 -8.93
C GLU A 693 -20.19 42.55 -7.40
N GLY A 694 -20.82 43.46 -6.65
CA GLY A 694 -21.03 43.28 -5.21
C GLY A 694 -19.77 43.36 -4.36
N LEU A 695 -18.63 43.87 -4.89
CA LEU A 695 -17.37 43.97 -4.13
C LEU A 695 -17.53 44.85 -2.86
N GLU A 696 -18.48 45.77 -2.86
CA GLU A 696 -18.91 46.61 -1.73
C GLU A 696 -19.54 45.79 -0.59
N ASN A 697 -19.99 44.58 -0.84
CA ASN A 697 -20.56 43.68 0.15
C ASN A 697 -19.49 43.06 1.07
N LEU A 698 -18.21 43.10 0.68
CA LEU A 698 -17.17 42.63 1.58
C LEU A 698 -16.99 43.52 2.79
N PRO A 699 -16.91 42.97 4.01
CA PRO A 699 -16.63 43.76 5.21
C PRO A 699 -15.34 44.57 5.04
N ASP A 700 -15.33 45.78 5.61
CA ASP A 700 -14.18 46.68 5.49
C ASP A 700 -12.95 46.16 6.26
N GLU A 701 -13.20 45.47 7.39
CA GLU A 701 -12.15 44.92 8.24
C GLU A 701 -12.41 43.44 8.52
N PRO A 702 -11.35 42.55 8.49
CA PRO A 702 -11.47 41.16 8.92
C PRO A 702 -11.65 41.08 10.46
N PRO A 703 -12.06 39.90 11.02
CA PRO A 703 -12.11 38.60 10.33
C PRO A 703 -13.43 38.36 9.56
N TYR A 704 -13.35 37.74 8.40
CA TYR A 704 -14.47 37.19 7.63
C TYR A 704 -14.00 36.05 6.75
N LEU A 705 -14.95 35.20 6.32
CA LEU A 705 -14.70 34.11 5.43
C LEU A 705 -15.29 34.39 4.04
N ILE A 706 -14.54 34.15 2.99
CA ILE A 706 -14.99 34.22 1.60
C ILE A 706 -15.20 32.79 1.12
N ALA A 707 -16.42 32.47 0.68
CA ALA A 707 -16.80 31.12 0.22
C ALA A 707 -17.10 31.13 -1.29
N PRO A 708 -16.13 30.93 -2.18
CA PRO A 708 -16.35 30.83 -3.62
C PRO A 708 -16.70 29.39 -4.05
N ASN A 709 -17.46 29.28 -5.18
CA ASN A 709 -17.52 28.01 -5.92
C ASN A 709 -16.18 27.70 -6.58
N HIS A 710 -15.97 26.43 -6.98
CA HIS A 710 -14.70 25.96 -7.56
C HIS A 710 -14.90 25.15 -8.83
N ALA A 711 -14.88 25.83 -9.98
CA ALA A 711 -15.11 25.22 -11.30
C ALA A 711 -13.83 25.09 -12.15
N SER A 712 -12.78 25.89 -11.85
CA SER A 712 -11.58 25.96 -12.68
C SER A 712 -10.31 26.25 -11.89
N PHE A 713 -9.16 25.91 -12.45
CA PHE A 713 -7.85 26.38 -11.95
C PHE A 713 -7.69 27.92 -12.02
N LEU A 714 -8.55 28.61 -12.78
CA LEU A 714 -8.54 30.07 -12.88
C LEU A 714 -9.18 30.76 -11.69
N ASP A 715 -10.06 30.07 -10.93
CA ASP A 715 -10.87 30.69 -9.87
C ASP A 715 -10.04 31.50 -8.85
N PRO A 716 -8.95 30.96 -8.26
CA PRO A 716 -8.15 31.74 -7.31
C PRO A 716 -7.52 32.98 -7.94
N PHE A 717 -7.16 32.93 -9.21
CA PHE A 717 -6.51 34.06 -9.91
C PHE A 717 -7.51 35.17 -10.25
N VAL A 718 -8.71 34.82 -10.73
CA VAL A 718 -9.74 35.82 -11.05
C VAL A 718 -10.34 36.42 -9.80
N LEU A 719 -10.53 35.61 -8.74
CA LEU A 719 -10.96 36.12 -7.44
C LEU A 719 -9.94 37.08 -6.83
N GLY A 720 -8.63 36.71 -6.92
CA GLY A 720 -7.54 37.61 -6.49
C GLY A 720 -7.48 38.90 -7.30
N ALA A 721 -7.74 38.85 -8.60
CA ALA A 721 -7.82 40.01 -9.45
C ALA A 721 -9.03 40.90 -9.10
N ALA A 722 -10.17 40.31 -8.70
CA ALA A 722 -11.37 40.99 -8.26
C ALA A 722 -11.15 41.72 -6.92
N LEU A 723 -10.53 41.06 -5.94
CA LEU A 723 -10.26 41.62 -4.60
C LEU A 723 -9.30 42.82 -4.65
N GLY A 724 -8.34 42.80 -5.54
CA GLY A 724 -7.35 43.86 -5.70
C GLY A 724 -6.25 43.87 -4.65
N ALA A 725 -5.16 44.62 -4.91
CA ALA A 725 -3.93 44.53 -4.14
C ALA A 725 -4.05 44.95 -2.65
N ASP A 726 -4.98 45.84 -2.32
CA ASP A 726 -5.14 46.34 -0.94
C ASP A 726 -5.80 45.31 -0.05
N ARG A 727 -6.88 44.64 -0.50
CA ARG A 727 -7.60 43.63 0.24
C ARG A 727 -6.81 42.32 0.35
N LEU A 728 -6.04 41.97 -0.68
CA LEU A 728 -5.18 40.76 -0.69
C LEU A 728 -4.12 40.73 0.43
N ARG A 729 -3.82 41.86 1.08
CA ARG A 729 -2.88 41.90 2.22
C ARG A 729 -3.42 41.23 3.48
N GLN A 730 -4.73 41.17 3.61
CA GLN A 730 -5.41 40.63 4.80
C GLN A 730 -6.07 39.28 4.52
N VAL A 731 -5.97 38.77 3.29
CA VAL A 731 -6.64 37.53 2.84
C VAL A 731 -5.65 36.40 2.75
N TYR A 732 -5.96 35.28 3.41
CA TYR A 732 -5.28 34.01 3.28
C TYR A 732 -6.11 33.05 2.39
N TRP A 733 -5.44 32.15 1.69
CA TRP A 733 -6.05 31.23 0.71
C TRP A 733 -5.89 29.79 1.14
N SER A 734 -6.95 29.03 1.26
CA SER A 734 -6.85 27.60 1.35
C SER A 734 -6.45 27.01 -0.03
N ALA A 735 -5.42 26.18 -0.08
CA ALA A 735 -5.04 25.50 -1.31
C ALA A 735 -4.46 24.11 -1.03
N TRP A 736 -4.79 23.19 -1.91
CA TRP A 736 -4.32 21.82 -1.82
C TRP A 736 -2.79 21.71 -1.88
N VAL A 737 -2.20 21.03 -0.89
CA VAL A 737 -0.74 20.92 -0.70
C VAL A 737 -0.03 20.46 -1.98
N GLN A 738 -0.55 19.46 -2.67
CA GLN A 738 0.07 18.93 -3.89
C GLN A 738 0.03 19.92 -5.06
N ALA A 739 -1.00 20.75 -5.15
CA ALA A 739 -1.14 21.75 -6.21
C ALA A 739 -0.23 22.96 -5.99
N ALA A 740 -0.25 23.50 -4.77
CA ALA A 740 0.37 24.79 -4.44
C ALA A 740 1.81 24.70 -3.90
N PHE A 741 2.21 23.55 -3.31
CA PHE A 741 3.48 23.42 -2.58
C PHE A 741 4.45 22.37 -3.12
N SER A 742 4.18 21.79 -4.29
CA SER A 742 4.92 20.65 -4.86
C SER A 742 6.39 20.92 -5.25
N ASN A 743 6.82 22.17 -5.39
CA ASN A 743 8.21 22.53 -5.69
C ASN A 743 8.60 23.88 -5.05
N PRO A 744 9.92 24.21 -4.97
CA PRO A 744 10.38 25.44 -4.29
C PRO A 744 9.80 26.73 -4.87
N LEU A 745 9.61 26.80 -6.20
CA LEU A 745 9.04 27.98 -6.85
C LEU A 745 7.56 28.16 -6.50
N LYS A 746 6.79 27.08 -6.55
CA LYS A 746 5.37 27.11 -6.14
C LYS A 746 5.24 27.48 -4.67
N ARG A 747 6.06 26.91 -3.79
CA ARG A 747 6.08 27.27 -2.36
C ARG A 747 6.36 28.77 -2.15
N TYR A 748 7.29 29.33 -2.91
CA TYR A 748 7.58 30.76 -2.82
C TYR A 748 6.41 31.62 -3.32
N VAL A 749 5.79 31.25 -4.44
CA VAL A 749 4.61 31.93 -4.97
C VAL A 749 3.42 31.81 -4.00
N SER A 750 3.20 30.63 -3.44
CA SER A 750 2.16 30.40 -2.43
C SER A 750 2.37 31.23 -1.17
N ARG A 751 3.63 31.39 -0.72
CA ARG A 751 3.97 32.29 0.39
C ARG A 751 3.61 33.73 0.04
N LEU A 752 3.98 34.23 -1.17
CA LEU A 752 3.63 35.58 -1.61
C LEU A 752 2.12 35.79 -1.71
N ALA A 753 1.37 34.75 -2.06
CA ALA A 753 -0.10 34.77 -2.10
C ALA A 753 -0.76 34.53 -0.74
N LYS A 754 -0.01 34.36 0.37
CA LYS A 754 -0.53 33.98 1.68
C LYS A 754 -1.38 32.70 1.64
N THR A 755 -0.91 31.72 0.89
CA THR A 755 -1.62 30.45 0.74
C THR A 755 -1.30 29.52 1.91
N VAL A 756 -2.35 29.03 2.58
CA VAL A 756 -2.23 28.01 3.63
C VAL A 756 -2.44 26.60 3.06
N PRO A 757 -1.59 25.66 3.41
CA PRO A 757 -1.68 24.30 2.89
C PRO A 757 -2.87 23.55 3.50
N VAL A 758 -3.76 23.06 2.66
CA VAL A 758 -4.89 22.20 3.03
C VAL A 758 -4.70 20.85 2.38
N ASP A 759 -4.75 19.78 3.18
CA ASP A 759 -4.73 18.40 2.69
C ASP A 759 -6.00 17.67 3.18
N PRO A 760 -7.06 17.62 2.36
CA PRO A 760 -8.32 17.01 2.75
C PRO A 760 -8.25 15.49 2.91
N HIS A 761 -7.14 14.84 2.48
CA HIS A 761 -7.01 13.39 2.48
C HIS A 761 -6.08 12.86 3.56
N LYS A 762 -5.17 13.68 4.10
CA LYS A 762 -4.15 13.23 5.06
C LYS A 762 -4.05 14.07 6.33
N ALA A 763 -4.55 15.31 6.32
CA ALA A 763 -4.34 16.27 7.41
C ALA A 763 -5.53 17.23 7.55
N ALA A 764 -6.75 16.67 7.60
CA ALA A 764 -7.96 17.48 7.66
C ALA A 764 -8.06 18.30 8.96
N ILE A 765 -7.65 17.71 10.09
CA ILE A 765 -7.62 18.36 11.41
C ILE A 765 -6.64 19.53 11.42
N SER A 766 -5.41 19.33 10.99
CA SER A 766 -4.42 20.41 10.94
C SER A 766 -4.74 21.47 9.88
N SER A 767 -5.49 21.10 8.83
CA SER A 767 -5.99 22.05 7.83
C SER A 767 -7.04 22.98 8.42
N LEU A 768 -7.98 22.46 9.21
CA LEU A 768 -9.01 23.26 9.91
C LEU A 768 -8.39 24.07 11.05
N ALA A 769 -7.48 23.50 11.82
CA ALA A 769 -6.72 24.24 12.82
C ALA A 769 -5.98 25.43 12.20
N LEU A 770 -5.41 25.27 11.01
CA LEU A 770 -4.76 26.35 10.29
C LEU A 770 -5.74 27.42 9.82
N GLY A 771 -6.94 27.04 9.36
CA GLY A 771 -8.03 27.96 9.05
C GLY A 771 -8.52 28.73 10.26
N ALA A 772 -8.72 28.04 11.40
CA ALA A 772 -9.06 28.65 12.68
C ALA A 772 -7.99 29.65 13.14
N ALA A 773 -6.70 29.29 13.03
CA ALA A 773 -5.59 30.19 13.39
C ALA A 773 -5.56 31.47 12.53
N VAL A 774 -5.98 31.42 11.27
CA VAL A 774 -6.12 32.61 10.41
C VAL A 774 -7.21 33.52 10.94
N LEU A 775 -8.40 32.97 11.23
CA LEU A 775 -9.55 33.75 11.73
C LEU A 775 -9.26 34.34 13.11
N MET A 776 -8.61 33.59 14.01
CA MET A 776 -8.20 34.06 15.35
C MET A 776 -7.15 35.18 15.31
N ARG A 777 -6.43 35.34 14.22
CA ARG A 777 -5.47 36.43 14.00
C ARG A 777 -6.08 37.65 13.32
N ASP A 778 -7.39 37.78 13.33
CA ASP A 778 -8.13 38.84 12.69
C ASP A 778 -7.79 39.00 11.20
N GLN A 779 -7.69 37.86 10.45
CA GLN A 779 -7.44 37.87 9.03
C GLN A 779 -8.66 37.33 8.28
N ALA A 780 -8.77 37.64 7.00
CA ALA A 780 -9.78 37.07 6.11
C ALA A 780 -9.28 35.74 5.52
N LEU A 781 -10.18 34.79 5.36
CA LEU A 781 -9.88 33.46 4.82
C LEU A 781 -10.73 33.17 3.57
N VAL A 782 -10.11 32.81 2.47
CA VAL A 782 -10.80 32.19 1.32
C VAL A 782 -10.81 30.70 1.52
N TRP A 783 -12.00 30.13 1.60
CA TRP A 783 -12.23 28.71 1.76
C TRP A 783 -13.21 28.21 0.72
N PHE A 784 -12.77 27.24 -0.12
CA PHE A 784 -13.60 26.62 -1.14
C PHE A 784 -14.47 25.51 -0.51
N PRO A 785 -15.79 25.74 -0.31
CA PRO A 785 -16.61 24.80 0.47
C PRO A 785 -16.81 23.44 -0.22
N GLU A 786 -16.66 23.36 -1.52
CA GLU A 786 -16.76 22.13 -2.31
C GLU A 786 -15.60 21.14 -2.05
N GLY A 787 -14.50 21.59 -1.42
CA GLY A 787 -13.32 20.75 -1.14
C GLY A 787 -12.56 20.28 -2.38
N GLY A 788 -13.02 20.59 -3.58
CA GLY A 788 -12.39 20.24 -4.84
C GLY A 788 -13.14 20.82 -6.03
N ARG A 789 -12.52 20.83 -7.20
CA ARG A 789 -13.11 21.43 -8.41
C ARG A 789 -14.30 20.61 -8.93
N SER A 790 -15.30 21.29 -9.42
CA SER A 790 -16.37 20.69 -10.21
C SER A 790 -15.86 20.24 -11.59
N TRP A 791 -16.30 19.08 -12.05
CA TRP A 791 -16.00 18.54 -13.37
C TRP A 791 -17.06 18.91 -14.42
N SER A 792 -18.23 19.34 -13.95
CA SER A 792 -19.38 19.76 -14.80
C SER A 792 -19.52 21.28 -14.92
N GLY A 793 -18.77 22.03 -14.13
CA GLY A 793 -18.92 23.49 -14.01
C GLY A 793 -20.06 23.92 -13.09
N ARG A 794 -20.84 22.97 -12.54
CA ARG A 794 -21.95 23.22 -11.61
C ARG A 794 -21.48 23.20 -10.17
N LEU A 795 -22.28 23.76 -9.26
CA LEU A 795 -21.99 23.79 -7.83
C LEU A 795 -22.17 22.41 -7.22
N LYS A 796 -21.09 21.87 -6.64
CA LYS A 796 -21.08 20.59 -5.94
C LYS A 796 -21.70 20.67 -4.55
N GLU A 797 -21.79 19.49 -3.92
CA GLU A 797 -22.09 19.42 -2.50
C GLU A 797 -20.97 20.03 -1.66
N PHE A 798 -21.35 20.71 -0.59
CA PHE A 798 -20.39 21.35 0.31
C PHE A 798 -19.92 20.39 1.39
N LYS A 799 -18.63 20.43 1.68
CA LYS A 799 -18.04 19.70 2.77
C LYS A 799 -18.26 20.40 4.11
N ALA A 800 -18.50 19.62 5.16
CA ALA A 800 -18.84 20.12 6.49
C ALA A 800 -17.78 21.07 7.11
N GLY A 801 -16.53 21.02 6.64
CA GLY A 801 -15.42 21.79 7.20
C GLY A 801 -15.63 23.31 7.24
N VAL A 802 -16.37 23.90 6.29
CA VAL A 802 -16.70 25.33 6.31
C VAL A 802 -17.65 25.67 7.44
N GLY A 803 -18.67 24.80 7.66
CA GLY A 803 -19.63 24.98 8.75
C GLY A 803 -18.99 24.83 10.12
N MET A 804 -18.07 23.86 10.27
CA MET A 804 -17.32 23.64 11.51
C MET A 804 -16.42 24.82 11.87
N LEU A 805 -15.75 25.43 10.88
CA LEU A 805 -14.98 26.67 11.09
C LEU A 805 -15.88 27.82 11.55
N LEU A 806 -17.06 27.97 10.93
CA LEU A 806 -18.02 29.05 11.25
C LEU A 806 -18.75 28.80 12.56
N GLU A 807 -18.95 27.55 12.96
CA GLU A 807 -19.46 27.17 14.28
C GLU A 807 -18.48 27.51 15.39
N ALA A 808 -17.20 27.13 15.23
CA ALA A 808 -16.15 27.41 16.23
C ALA A 808 -15.75 28.89 16.25
N HIS A 809 -15.78 29.56 15.09
CA HIS A 809 -15.43 30.98 14.93
C HIS A 809 -16.53 31.70 14.14
N PRO A 810 -17.57 32.18 14.78
CA PRO A 810 -18.71 32.83 14.10
C PRO A 810 -18.30 34.19 13.53
N VAL A 811 -17.74 34.14 12.28
CA VAL A 811 -17.39 35.36 11.52
C VAL A 811 -18.31 35.48 10.30
N PRO A 812 -18.57 36.72 9.79
CA PRO A 812 -19.36 36.88 8.56
C PRO A 812 -18.81 36.05 7.40
N VAL A 813 -19.67 35.29 6.71
CA VAL A 813 -19.31 34.55 5.49
C VAL A 813 -19.89 35.25 4.26
N VAL A 814 -19.02 35.53 3.29
CA VAL A 814 -19.40 36.15 2.03
C VAL A 814 -19.43 35.09 0.93
N PRO A 815 -20.62 34.70 0.44
CA PRO A 815 -20.72 33.75 -0.66
C PRO A 815 -20.26 34.46 -1.96
N VAL A 816 -19.53 33.72 -2.81
CA VAL A 816 -19.03 34.25 -4.08
C VAL A 816 -19.34 33.28 -5.21
N ILE A 817 -19.93 33.75 -6.28
CA ILE A 817 -20.14 32.99 -7.51
C ILE A 817 -19.15 33.49 -8.57
N ILE A 818 -18.37 32.54 -9.09
CA ILE A 818 -17.42 32.73 -10.20
C ILE A 818 -17.98 31.98 -11.40
N SER A 819 -18.31 32.69 -12.48
CA SER A 819 -18.82 32.12 -13.73
C SER A 819 -17.92 32.44 -14.91
N GLY A 820 -17.95 31.59 -15.96
CA GLY A 820 -17.12 31.71 -17.15
C GLY A 820 -15.69 31.12 -17.02
N THR A 821 -15.26 30.72 -15.82
CA THR A 821 -13.93 30.13 -15.61
C THR A 821 -13.88 28.68 -16.06
N TYR A 822 -14.97 27.94 -15.95
CA TYR A 822 -15.08 26.59 -16.48
C TYR A 822 -14.94 26.59 -18.01
N GLU A 823 -15.65 27.45 -18.69
CA GLU A 823 -15.57 27.62 -20.14
C GLU A 823 -14.20 28.11 -20.56
N ALA A 824 -13.58 29.03 -19.81
CA ALA A 824 -12.25 29.54 -20.10
C ALA A 824 -11.15 28.50 -19.94
N TRP A 825 -11.30 27.55 -19.00
CA TRP A 825 -10.35 26.47 -18.79
C TRP A 825 -11.03 25.20 -18.23
N PRO A 826 -11.71 24.44 -19.12
CA PRO A 826 -12.29 23.15 -18.76
C PRO A 826 -11.22 22.16 -18.26
N PRO A 827 -11.58 21.18 -17.40
CA PRO A 827 -10.66 20.18 -16.85
C PRO A 827 -9.94 19.33 -17.89
N ASP A 828 -10.52 19.14 -19.06
CA ASP A 828 -10.00 18.34 -20.18
C ASP A 828 -9.06 19.11 -21.11
N GLN A 829 -8.95 20.42 -20.95
CA GLN A 829 -8.09 21.28 -21.78
C GLN A 829 -6.76 21.60 -21.13
N ALA A 830 -5.70 21.58 -21.95
CA ALA A 830 -4.33 21.79 -21.50
C ALA A 830 -3.98 23.27 -21.23
N LEU A 831 -4.64 24.20 -21.89
CA LEU A 831 -4.38 25.63 -21.79
C LEU A 831 -5.69 26.42 -21.75
N PRO A 832 -5.73 27.49 -20.97
CA PRO A 832 -6.90 28.37 -20.93
C PRO A 832 -7.03 29.15 -22.24
N HIS A 833 -8.27 29.51 -22.57
CA HIS A 833 -8.57 30.39 -23.70
C HIS A 833 -9.34 31.63 -23.25
N PRO A 834 -9.31 32.71 -23.99
CA PRO A 834 -10.04 33.95 -23.67
C PRO A 834 -11.55 33.69 -23.61
N HIS A 835 -12.13 34.01 -22.48
CA HIS A 835 -13.60 33.93 -22.26
C HIS A 835 -14.00 34.97 -21.22
N PRO A 836 -15.16 35.64 -21.33
CA PRO A 836 -15.65 36.51 -20.29
C PRO A 836 -15.81 35.78 -18.96
N VAL A 837 -15.37 36.42 -17.88
CA VAL A 837 -15.47 35.87 -16.52
C VAL A 837 -16.08 36.88 -15.61
N GLN A 838 -17.05 36.46 -14.80
CA GLN A 838 -17.71 37.29 -13.82
C GLN A 838 -17.46 36.78 -12.40
N VAL A 839 -17.25 37.70 -11.47
CA VAL A 839 -17.13 37.40 -10.04
C VAL A 839 -18.17 38.23 -9.30
N ARG A 840 -19.13 37.55 -8.66
CA ARG A 840 -20.19 38.19 -7.92
C ARG A 840 -20.08 37.88 -6.42
N PHE A 841 -19.97 38.93 -5.61
CA PHE A 841 -19.94 38.83 -4.16
C PHE A 841 -21.37 39.05 -3.63
N GLY A 842 -21.88 38.06 -2.88
CA GLY A 842 -23.16 38.17 -2.18
C GLY A 842 -23.07 39.02 -0.92
N GLU A 843 -24.21 39.29 -0.29
CA GLU A 843 -24.26 39.93 1.01
C GLU A 843 -23.61 39.06 2.10
N PRO A 844 -22.92 39.63 3.09
CA PRO A 844 -22.39 38.89 4.21
C PRO A 844 -23.48 38.14 4.98
N LEU A 845 -23.30 36.86 5.19
CA LEU A 845 -24.19 35.98 5.93
C LEU A 845 -23.68 35.78 7.35
N ASP A 846 -24.61 35.82 8.31
CA ASP A 846 -24.32 35.55 9.71
C ASP A 846 -24.39 34.03 9.95
N PRO A 847 -23.35 33.38 10.51
CA PRO A 847 -23.37 31.96 10.84
C PRO A 847 -24.52 31.53 11.76
N GLU A 848 -24.88 32.31 12.74
CA GLU A 848 -26.03 32.03 13.63
C GLU A 848 -27.36 31.97 12.86
N LYS A 849 -27.50 32.82 11.86
CA LYS A 849 -28.67 32.83 11.00
C LYS A 849 -28.67 31.63 10.07
N LEU A 850 -27.49 31.27 9.49
CA LEU A 850 -27.34 30.08 8.67
C LEU A 850 -27.63 28.80 9.45
N ASP A 851 -27.21 28.72 10.71
CA ASP A 851 -27.51 27.60 11.60
C ASP A 851 -29.02 27.42 11.79
N SER A 852 -29.73 28.51 11.98
CA SER A 852 -31.21 28.50 12.16
C SER A 852 -31.99 28.17 10.88
N GLU A 853 -31.42 28.39 9.70
CA GLU A 853 -32.06 28.20 8.39
C GLU A 853 -31.73 26.88 7.73
N GLY A 854 -30.62 26.20 8.16
CA GLY A 854 -30.07 25.00 7.51
C GLY A 854 -30.69 23.70 7.98
N GLU A 855 -30.36 22.64 7.24
CA GLU A 855 -30.77 21.27 7.53
C GLU A 855 -29.54 20.46 7.93
N GLY A 856 -29.65 19.60 8.95
CA GLY A 856 -28.57 18.73 9.42
C GLY A 856 -28.63 18.47 10.93
N ASP A 857 -27.91 17.47 11.36
CA ASP A 857 -27.87 16.98 12.74
C ASP A 857 -26.89 17.75 13.65
N SER A 858 -25.95 18.51 13.08
CA SER A 858 -25.02 19.39 13.80
C SER A 858 -25.11 20.83 13.28
N ALA A 859 -24.68 21.80 14.11
CA ALA A 859 -24.66 23.22 13.72
C ALA A 859 -23.78 23.43 12.47
N GLY A 860 -22.61 22.81 12.40
CA GLY A 860 -21.75 22.88 11.23
C GLY A 860 -22.41 22.36 9.95
N LYS A 861 -23.17 21.27 10.00
CA LYS A 861 -23.94 20.77 8.84
C LYS A 861 -25.05 21.71 8.45
N ARG A 862 -25.80 22.26 9.40
CA ARG A 862 -26.87 23.22 9.12
C ARG A 862 -26.32 24.50 8.50
N ILE A 863 -25.23 25.05 9.02
CA ILE A 863 -24.56 26.23 8.43
C ILE A 863 -24.11 25.90 6.98
N THR A 864 -23.54 24.73 6.76
CA THR A 864 -23.06 24.30 5.43
C THR A 864 -24.20 24.18 4.43
N SER A 865 -25.32 23.52 4.81
CA SER A 865 -26.49 23.36 3.94
C SER A 865 -27.17 24.68 3.60
N ALA A 866 -27.32 25.59 4.57
CA ALA A 866 -27.86 26.92 4.35
C ALA A 866 -26.98 27.77 3.44
N LEU A 867 -25.64 27.73 3.65
CA LEU A 867 -24.69 28.45 2.80
C LEU A 867 -24.79 27.96 1.35
N ARG A 868 -24.83 26.64 1.12
CA ARG A 868 -24.98 26.06 -0.22
C ARG A 868 -26.28 26.55 -0.88
N ARG A 869 -27.40 26.48 -0.18
CA ARG A 869 -28.68 26.96 -0.68
C ARG A 869 -28.63 28.46 -1.09
N ARG A 870 -28.00 29.31 -0.28
CA ARG A 870 -27.81 30.73 -0.62
C ARG A 870 -26.95 30.91 -1.88
N MET A 871 -25.91 30.09 -2.06
CA MET A 871 -25.10 30.16 -3.25
C MET A 871 -25.83 29.64 -4.49
N LEU A 872 -26.66 28.60 -4.38
CA LEU A 872 -27.54 28.16 -5.46
C LEU A 872 -28.55 29.27 -5.88
N GLU A 873 -29.18 29.93 -4.92
CA GLU A 873 -30.09 31.08 -5.19
C GLU A 873 -29.37 32.22 -5.96
N MET A 874 -28.06 32.38 -5.70
CA MET A 874 -27.23 33.36 -6.44
C MET A 874 -26.88 32.86 -7.85
N ALA A 875 -26.71 31.57 -8.03
CA ALA A 875 -26.32 30.94 -9.29
C ALA A 875 -27.49 30.73 -10.26
N ASP A 876 -28.73 30.48 -9.78
CA ASP A 876 -29.93 30.20 -10.59
C ASP A 876 -30.35 31.39 -11.52
N GLY A 877 -29.79 32.59 -11.29
CA GLY A 877 -29.93 33.74 -12.21
C GLY A 877 -29.18 33.57 -13.53
N GLU A 878 -28.29 32.56 -13.70
CA GLU A 878 -27.36 32.44 -14.82
C GLU A 878 -27.31 31.03 -15.47
N GLY A 879 -28.24 30.13 -15.13
CA GLY A 879 -28.31 28.81 -15.80
C GLY A 879 -27.36 27.73 -15.26
N ALA A 880 -26.73 27.95 -14.11
CA ALA A 880 -25.95 26.97 -13.39
C ALA A 880 -26.85 26.14 -12.47
N GLY A 881 -27.48 25.09 -12.98
CA GLY A 881 -28.27 24.14 -12.19
C GLY A 881 -27.39 23.21 -11.32
N GLU A 882 -28.02 22.41 -10.41
CA GLU A 882 -27.37 21.42 -9.56
C GLU A 882 -26.64 20.33 -10.37
N GLU A 883 -25.54 19.78 -9.78
CA GLU A 883 -24.87 18.58 -10.26
C GLU A 883 -25.54 17.35 -9.67
#